data_ba22efde7106e8bad4991aa997cebe82
#
_entry.id   ba22efde7106e8bad4991aa997cebe82
#
_cell.length_a   1.000
_cell.length_b   1.000
_cell.length_c   1.000
_cell.angle_alpha   90.00
_cell.angle_beta   90.00
_cell.angle_gamma   90.00
#
_symmetry.space_group_name_H-M   'P 1'
#
loop_
_entity.id
_entity.type
_entity.pdbx_description
1 polymer ?
#
loop_
_entity_poly.entity_id
_entity_poly.type
_entity_poly.pdbx_seq_one_letter_code
_entity_poly.pdbx_strand_id
1 'polypeptide(L)'
;MKNTKKKNGAAKGKGRAALSAQQTIPYLSMNPDGVCKLPGGLYTKTVEYEDINYSVASTEDQTAIFSGWSSFLNYFDSSLPFQLSFINRRSHSRSRYQVNIPKADDNYNSVRDEFTGMLKNQIAKSNNGIERSKYITFGIPAEGIAEARPRLERVEADVMGNFKRLGVPSEPMDGRARLALLHSQMHPGSREAFRFSWKDIPQTGLGTKDFIAPDSLDFRQSRTFRIGQYWGAVSYLQIMASELSDKLLAEILELDAEMTVTMHIQTVDQLKAIKTIKGKISDIGKMKVEEQRKAVRSGYDPDILPPDLITFSKDAAELLADLQSRNERMFLLTFTVVNLAPTRQRLENDVFTVGGIAQKYNCALRRLDWQQEQGFVSSLALGYNEVEIQRGMTTSSTAIFIPFMTRELRMAGQALYYGMNALSHNVIMADRKKLKSANGMYLGSTGSGKSFAAKRELLNVFLTIPQDRIIVVDPMGEYAPLVRRLGGQVIEIAPDSPHHLNPMDVELNMAAGESPLSMKADFLLSLCELVVGGKEGLQPIEKTVIDRCVRLVYREQALGLETAKTPLLQDLYEELLRQPEPEARRVATALELYCTGSLNLFNHPTNVKTDSRVVCIVLKNMGENLRKIAMHITNEFVSQAVDQNFHEGAATWCYFDEFHILLRDPLTASYFVAVWKMLRKKGCVPSALTQNVKDLLASREIENILDNTDFMILLSQAQSDRTILAKQLGISEHQLSYITHSNSGEGLLFYGNVTIPFVDRFPRGEIYDLLTTRPEDMKNETKNE
;
A
#
# COMPACT_ATOMS: atom_id res chain seq x y z
N MET A 1 35.44 83.57 9.81
CA MET A 1 36.31 83.07 10.88
C MET A 1 35.49 82.30 11.85
N LYS A 2 35.63 81.05 11.91
CA LYS A 2 35.74 80.08 12.99
C LYS A 2 35.48 78.63 12.41
N ASN A 3 36.56 77.86 12.38
CA ASN A 3 36.62 76.47 12.10
C ASN A 3 35.89 75.66 13.17
N THR A 4 34.99 74.77 12.79
CA THR A 4 34.54 73.69 13.64
C THR A 4 34.78 72.36 12.93
N LYS A 5 35.83 71.66 13.38
CA LYS A 5 36.14 70.25 12.99
C LYS A 5 35.05 69.35 13.50
N LYS A 6 34.29 68.70 12.58
CA LYS A 6 33.46 67.53 12.89
C LYS A 6 34.38 66.32 13.07
N LYS A 7 34.43 65.80 14.29
CA LYS A 7 34.98 64.48 14.59
C LYS A 7 34.03 63.37 13.98
N ASN A 8 34.54 62.70 13.00
CA ASN A 8 33.94 61.44 12.57
C ASN A 8 34.20 60.32 13.61
N GLY A 9 33.24 60.08 14.50
CA GLY A 9 33.24 58.92 15.35
C GLY A 9 32.77 57.71 14.57
N ALA A 10 33.69 56.81 14.25
CA ALA A 10 33.34 55.50 13.71
C ALA A 10 32.49 54.75 14.74
N ALA A 11 31.21 54.53 14.44
CA ALA A 11 30.35 53.64 15.22
C ALA A 11 30.91 52.23 15.10
N LYS A 12 31.56 51.75 16.14
CA LYS A 12 31.85 50.31 16.29
C LYS A 12 30.53 49.59 16.24
N GLY A 13 30.30 48.82 15.17
CA GLY A 13 29.18 47.89 15.07
C GLY A 13 29.21 46.95 16.27
N LYS A 14 28.22 47.03 17.14
CA LYS A 14 27.97 46.01 18.15
C LYS A 14 27.73 44.70 17.40
N GLY A 15 28.68 43.80 17.45
CA GLY A 15 28.46 42.44 16.96
C GLY A 15 27.15 41.89 17.56
N ARG A 16 26.26 41.43 16.72
CA ARG A 16 25.06 40.73 17.19
C ARG A 16 25.51 39.59 18.11
N ALA A 17 25.03 39.56 19.34
CA ALA A 17 25.29 38.46 20.25
C ALA A 17 24.81 37.15 19.56
N ALA A 18 25.61 36.09 19.69
CA ALA A 18 25.25 34.80 19.14
C ALA A 18 23.90 34.34 19.75
N LEU A 19 22.94 34.02 18.91
CA LEU A 19 21.66 33.51 19.35
C LEU A 19 21.85 32.07 19.87
N SER A 20 21.09 31.67 20.89
CA SER A 20 21.04 30.28 21.30
C SER A 20 20.23 29.46 20.26
N ALA A 21 20.40 28.12 20.24
CA ALA A 21 19.63 27.25 19.36
C ALA A 21 18.10 27.43 19.56
N GLN A 22 17.64 27.63 20.79
CA GLN A 22 16.22 27.89 21.10
C GLN A 22 15.74 29.23 20.50
N GLN A 23 16.61 30.26 20.46
CA GLN A 23 16.24 31.54 19.88
C GLN A 23 16.17 31.54 18.36
N THR A 24 16.86 30.61 17.70
CA THR A 24 16.79 30.43 16.25
C THR A 24 15.45 29.78 15.83
N ILE A 25 14.80 29.04 16.74
CA ILE A 25 13.51 28.41 16.45
C ILE A 25 12.40 29.48 16.46
N PRO A 26 11.67 29.72 15.33
CA PRO A 26 10.90 30.95 15.16
C PRO A 26 9.57 31.01 15.92
N TYR A 27 9.00 29.88 16.37
CA TYR A 27 7.67 29.92 17.00
C TYR A 27 7.73 30.54 18.41
N LEU A 28 6.66 31.23 18.83
CA LEU A 28 6.51 31.86 20.12
C LEU A 28 5.90 30.92 21.17
N SER A 29 4.89 30.15 20.78
CA SER A 29 4.25 29.13 21.63
C SER A 29 3.67 28.00 20.81
N MET A 30 3.67 26.79 21.39
CA MET A 30 3.00 25.60 20.89
C MET A 30 1.97 25.18 21.93
N ASN A 31 0.74 24.89 21.48
CA ASN A 31 -0.36 24.48 22.35
C ASN A 31 -0.62 22.98 22.21
N PRO A 32 -1.26 22.33 23.21
CA PRO A 32 -1.57 20.90 23.14
C PRO A 32 -2.44 20.47 21.96
N ASP A 33 -3.34 21.34 21.49
CA ASP A 33 -4.22 21.15 20.33
C ASP A 33 -3.53 21.33 18.97
N GLY A 34 -2.21 21.52 18.96
CA GLY A 34 -1.41 21.73 17.77
C GLY A 34 -1.41 23.17 17.24
N VAL A 35 -2.11 24.12 17.86
CA VAL A 35 -2.04 25.53 17.44
C VAL A 35 -0.69 26.12 17.82
N CYS A 36 0.05 26.60 16.83
CA CYS A 36 1.35 27.21 16.98
C CYS A 36 1.29 28.72 16.70
N LYS A 37 1.79 29.54 17.62
CA LYS A 37 1.92 31.00 17.44
C LYS A 37 3.29 31.35 16.90
N LEU A 38 3.32 32.10 15.82
CA LEU A 38 4.51 32.58 15.13
C LEU A 38 4.69 34.13 15.29
N PRO A 39 5.86 34.69 14.95
CA PRO A 39 6.04 36.11 14.84
C PRO A 39 5.04 36.75 13.87
N GLY A 40 4.75 38.04 14.07
CA GLY A 40 3.77 38.75 13.22
C GLY A 40 2.30 38.40 13.44
N GLY A 41 1.96 37.69 14.53
CA GLY A 41 0.58 37.35 14.83
C GLY A 41 -0.01 36.23 13.95
N LEU A 42 0.83 35.42 13.30
CA LEU A 42 0.43 34.24 12.52
C LEU A 42 0.22 33.05 13.45
N TYR A 43 -0.91 32.38 13.31
CA TYR A 43 -1.22 31.13 14.00
C TYR A 43 -1.37 30.01 12.98
N THR A 44 -0.76 28.84 13.24
CA THR A 44 -0.71 27.74 12.27
C THR A 44 -1.12 26.40 12.88
N LYS A 45 -1.67 25.53 12.04
CA LYS A 45 -1.88 24.10 12.29
C LYS A 45 -1.26 23.26 11.18
N THR A 46 -1.00 22.00 11.46
CA THR A 46 -0.37 21.06 10.52
C THR A 46 -1.20 19.77 10.43
N VAL A 47 -1.35 19.27 9.22
CA VAL A 47 -1.97 17.98 8.92
C VAL A 47 -0.92 17.10 8.25
N GLU A 48 -0.75 15.88 8.72
CA GLU A 48 0.02 14.83 8.05
C GLU A 48 -0.88 14.14 7.02
N TYR A 49 -0.34 13.81 5.83
CA TYR A 49 -1.10 13.10 4.81
C TYR A 49 -0.24 12.05 4.11
N GLU A 50 -0.90 10.98 3.65
CA GLU A 50 -0.26 9.84 3.00
C GLU A 50 -0.25 9.97 1.48
N ASP A 51 0.36 8.98 0.83
CA ASP A 51 0.37 8.83 -0.61
C ASP A 51 -0.88 8.14 -1.16
N ILE A 52 -1.17 8.44 -2.42
CA ILE A 52 -2.04 7.66 -3.29
C ILE A 52 -1.26 7.23 -4.53
N ASN A 53 -1.77 6.23 -5.26
CA ASN A 53 -1.08 5.67 -6.42
C ASN A 53 -1.22 6.55 -7.67
N TYR A 54 -0.62 7.73 -7.68
CA TYR A 54 -0.62 8.61 -8.84
C TYR A 54 0.24 8.07 -10.00
N SER A 55 1.47 7.64 -9.70
CA SER A 55 2.46 7.24 -10.72
C SER A 55 2.05 6.02 -11.54
N VAL A 56 1.19 5.16 -11.01
CA VAL A 56 0.72 3.94 -11.68
C VAL A 56 -0.76 3.99 -12.07
N ALA A 57 -1.42 5.13 -11.85
CA ALA A 57 -2.82 5.32 -12.21
C ALA A 57 -3.02 5.39 -13.73
N SER A 58 -4.24 5.18 -14.19
CA SER A 58 -4.61 5.42 -15.58
C SER A 58 -4.47 6.91 -15.95
N THR A 59 -4.32 7.25 -17.20
CA THR A 59 -4.27 8.65 -17.64
C THR A 59 -5.53 9.43 -17.24
N GLU A 60 -6.68 8.77 -17.25
CA GLU A 60 -7.96 9.35 -16.81
C GLU A 60 -7.95 9.64 -15.32
N ASP A 61 -7.49 8.68 -14.50
CA ASP A 61 -7.36 8.86 -13.05
C ASP A 61 -6.30 9.91 -12.70
N GLN A 62 -5.17 9.93 -13.39
CA GLN A 62 -4.14 10.97 -13.22
C GLN A 62 -4.72 12.35 -13.50
N THR A 63 -5.51 12.49 -14.56
CA THR A 63 -6.19 13.75 -14.89
C THR A 63 -7.21 14.13 -13.82
N ALA A 64 -7.97 13.17 -13.32
CA ALA A 64 -8.94 13.40 -12.24
C ALA A 64 -8.25 13.84 -10.94
N ILE A 65 -7.15 13.17 -10.56
CA ILE A 65 -6.34 13.53 -9.38
C ILE A 65 -5.74 14.93 -9.57
N PHE A 66 -5.19 15.24 -10.74
CA PHE A 66 -4.64 16.57 -11.04
C PHE A 66 -5.70 17.67 -10.94
N SER A 67 -6.88 17.45 -11.52
CA SER A 67 -8.02 18.38 -11.44
C SER A 67 -8.50 18.58 -10.01
N GLY A 68 -8.60 17.49 -9.26
CA GLY A 68 -8.96 17.54 -7.83
C GLY A 68 -7.93 18.28 -6.99
N TRP A 69 -6.63 18.05 -7.26
CA TRP A 69 -5.52 18.74 -6.59
C TRP A 69 -5.51 20.23 -6.94
N SER A 70 -5.72 20.60 -8.21
CA SER A 70 -5.87 22.00 -8.65
C SER A 70 -7.03 22.69 -7.91
N SER A 71 -8.16 22.00 -7.78
CA SER A 71 -9.33 22.50 -7.05
C SER A 71 -9.04 22.66 -5.55
N PHE A 72 -8.23 21.77 -4.97
CA PHE A 72 -7.79 21.88 -3.58
C PHE A 72 -6.87 23.10 -3.37
N LEU A 73 -5.91 23.34 -4.27
CA LEU A 73 -5.08 24.55 -4.20
C LEU A 73 -5.93 25.83 -4.26
N ASN A 74 -6.98 25.84 -5.06
CA ASN A 74 -7.91 26.96 -5.17
C ASN A 74 -8.80 27.18 -3.92
N TYR A 75 -8.80 26.25 -2.95
CA TYR A 75 -9.44 26.48 -1.65
C TYR A 75 -8.74 27.59 -0.87
N PHE A 76 -7.39 27.70 -0.95
CA PHE A 76 -6.62 28.68 -0.21
C PHE A 76 -6.73 30.07 -0.85
N ASP A 77 -7.25 31.01 -0.12
CA ASP A 77 -7.31 32.44 -0.52
C ASP A 77 -6.08 33.22 -0.05
N SER A 78 -6.04 34.52 -0.32
CA SER A 78 -4.91 35.38 0.02
C SER A 78 -4.70 35.57 1.54
N SER A 79 -5.67 35.19 2.37
CA SER A 79 -5.57 35.27 3.84
C SER A 79 -5.05 33.98 4.47
N LEU A 80 -4.93 32.90 3.68
CA LEU A 80 -4.56 31.55 4.10
C LEU A 80 -3.24 31.09 3.44
N PRO A 81 -2.08 31.61 3.86
CA PRO A 81 -0.81 31.06 3.41
C PRO A 81 -0.65 29.62 3.89
N PHE A 82 -0.07 28.77 3.04
CA PHE A 82 0.20 27.38 3.40
C PHE A 82 1.58 26.92 2.93
N GLN A 83 2.06 25.88 3.57
CA GLN A 83 3.34 25.25 3.34
C GLN A 83 3.13 23.75 3.11
N LEU A 84 3.69 23.21 2.04
CA LEU A 84 3.86 21.79 1.84
C LEU A 84 5.29 21.42 2.25
N SER A 85 5.42 20.40 3.08
CA SER A 85 6.71 19.89 3.56
C SER A 85 6.83 18.41 3.25
N PHE A 86 7.90 18.04 2.56
CA PHE A 86 8.25 16.66 2.23
C PHE A 86 9.57 16.36 2.92
N ILE A 87 9.56 15.38 3.80
CA ILE A 87 10.71 15.09 4.65
C ILE A 87 11.18 13.67 4.43
N ASN A 88 12.37 13.54 3.86
CA ASN A 88 13.06 12.28 3.68
C ASN A 88 14.07 12.10 4.82
N ARG A 89 13.93 11.01 5.58
CA ARG A 89 14.81 10.69 6.70
C ARG A 89 15.24 9.25 6.69
N ARG A 90 16.44 9.01 7.16
CA ARG A 90 16.89 7.66 7.47
C ARG A 90 16.20 7.17 8.74
N SER A 91 15.33 6.19 8.58
CA SER A 91 14.75 5.49 9.72
C SER A 91 15.81 4.65 10.39
N HIS A 92 16.24 5.06 11.57
CA HIS A 92 17.08 4.26 12.45
C HIS A 92 16.25 3.38 13.39
N SER A 93 14.92 3.53 13.32
CA SER A 93 14.00 2.78 14.16
C SER A 93 13.86 1.34 13.65
N ARG A 94 14.74 0.46 14.13
CA ARG A 94 14.54 -1.00 14.05
C ARG A 94 13.24 -1.46 14.72
N SER A 95 12.51 -0.56 15.38
CA SER A 95 11.37 -0.89 16.24
C SER A 95 10.00 -0.81 15.55
N ARG A 96 9.85 -0.11 14.41
CA ARG A 96 8.57 -0.05 13.69
C ARG A 96 8.22 -1.33 12.95
N TYR A 97 9.23 -2.10 12.53
CA TYR A 97 9.03 -3.43 11.99
C TYR A 97 9.44 -4.45 13.05
N GLN A 98 8.54 -5.32 13.45
CA GLN A 98 8.94 -6.55 14.11
C GLN A 98 9.73 -7.42 13.10
N VAL A 99 10.96 -6.97 12.83
CA VAL A 99 11.87 -7.69 11.93
C VAL A 99 12.45 -8.92 12.60
N ASN A 100 12.28 -9.05 13.91
CA ASN A 100 12.61 -10.26 14.65
C ASN A 100 11.33 -11.07 14.83
N ILE A 101 11.26 -12.19 14.15
CA ILE A 101 10.26 -13.21 14.43
C ILE A 101 10.60 -13.78 15.82
N PRO A 102 9.68 -13.72 16.78
CA PRO A 102 9.96 -14.20 18.13
C PRO A 102 10.31 -15.68 18.10
N LYS A 103 11.32 -16.06 18.88
CA LYS A 103 11.65 -17.47 19.08
C LYS A 103 10.51 -18.16 19.81
N ALA A 104 10.25 -19.41 19.45
CA ALA A 104 9.25 -20.26 20.07
C ALA A 104 9.94 -21.53 20.61
N ASP A 105 9.25 -22.21 21.49
CA ASP A 105 9.73 -23.50 22.03
C ASP A 105 9.40 -24.64 21.04
N ASP A 106 10.02 -24.55 19.86
CA ASP A 106 9.92 -25.52 18.77
C ASP A 106 11.27 -25.66 18.02
N ASN A 107 11.37 -26.62 17.11
CA ASN A 107 12.61 -26.92 16.39
C ASN A 107 12.89 -25.96 15.21
N TYR A 108 12.13 -24.84 15.05
CA TYR A 108 12.22 -23.97 13.87
C TYR A 108 12.91 -22.64 14.13
N ASN A 109 13.62 -22.50 15.23
CA ASN A 109 14.32 -21.24 15.56
C ASN A 109 15.45 -20.90 14.58
N SER A 110 16.13 -21.90 13.98
CA SER A 110 17.09 -21.68 12.90
C SER A 110 16.43 -21.03 11.67
N VAL A 111 15.27 -21.54 11.27
CA VAL A 111 14.49 -21.00 10.15
C VAL A 111 14.00 -19.57 10.46
N ARG A 112 13.60 -19.30 11.73
CA ARG A 112 13.23 -17.94 12.16
C ARG A 112 14.42 -16.97 12.09
N ASP A 113 15.58 -17.42 12.52
CA ASP A 113 16.80 -16.60 12.48
C ASP A 113 17.23 -16.31 11.03
N GLU A 114 17.16 -17.30 10.13
CA GLU A 114 17.46 -17.12 8.69
C GLU A 114 16.44 -16.17 8.03
N PHE A 115 15.13 -16.38 8.27
CA PHE A 115 14.09 -15.51 7.72
C PHE A 115 14.20 -14.09 8.27
N THR A 116 14.49 -13.93 9.55
CA THR A 116 14.78 -12.62 10.18
C THR A 116 16.02 -11.97 9.55
N GLY A 117 17.06 -12.73 9.29
CA GLY A 117 18.27 -12.28 8.61
C GLY A 117 17.98 -11.82 7.18
N MET A 118 17.17 -12.58 6.45
CA MET A 118 16.72 -12.24 5.11
C MET A 118 15.93 -10.91 5.11
N LEU A 119 14.94 -10.76 5.99
CA LEU A 119 14.16 -9.52 6.12
C LEU A 119 15.05 -8.31 6.45
N LYS A 120 16.00 -8.47 7.38
CA LYS A 120 16.99 -7.42 7.71
C LYS A 120 17.83 -7.02 6.50
N ASN A 121 18.27 -8.00 5.71
CA ASN A 121 19.04 -7.77 4.50
C ASN A 121 18.21 -7.09 3.41
N GLN A 122 16.93 -7.45 3.25
CA GLN A 122 16.03 -6.78 2.31
C GLN A 122 15.77 -5.33 2.74
N ILE A 123 15.53 -5.08 4.01
CA ILE A 123 15.38 -3.73 4.55
C ILE A 123 16.66 -2.91 4.37
N ALA A 124 17.83 -3.53 4.50
CA ALA A 124 19.11 -2.86 4.25
C ALA A 124 19.35 -2.53 2.77
N LYS A 125 18.80 -3.33 1.86
CA LYS A 125 18.84 -3.11 0.40
C LYS A 125 17.72 -2.19 -0.10
N SER A 126 16.64 -2.03 0.67
CA SER A 126 15.61 -1.06 0.39
C SER A 126 16.23 0.35 0.43
N ASN A 127 15.55 1.36 -0.03
CA ASN A 127 16.02 2.76 -0.18
C ASN A 127 16.76 3.29 1.06
N ASN A 128 17.77 2.57 1.51
CA ASN A 128 18.62 2.77 2.69
C ASN A 128 17.84 3.15 3.98
N GLY A 129 16.58 2.70 4.09
CA GLY A 129 15.71 2.98 5.22
C GLY A 129 15.17 4.41 5.25
N ILE A 130 15.05 5.08 4.10
CA ILE A 130 14.43 6.41 4.04
C ILE A 130 12.93 6.30 4.25
N GLU A 131 12.45 6.95 5.30
CA GLU A 131 11.04 7.25 5.51
C GLU A 131 10.69 8.60 4.90
N ARG A 132 9.58 8.63 4.15
CA ARG A 132 9.03 9.85 3.55
C ARG A 132 7.78 10.24 4.29
N SER A 133 7.75 11.45 4.80
CA SER A 133 6.59 12.02 5.48
C SER A 133 6.17 13.31 4.80
N LYS A 134 4.87 13.56 4.75
CA LYS A 134 4.29 14.70 4.03
C LYS A 134 3.35 15.48 4.93
N TYR A 135 3.53 16.78 4.94
CA TYR A 135 2.77 17.66 5.81
C TYR A 135 2.26 18.87 5.04
N ILE A 136 1.06 19.29 5.36
CA ILE A 136 0.52 20.59 4.99
C ILE A 136 0.34 21.43 6.27
N THR A 137 1.00 22.59 6.29
CA THR A 137 0.86 23.57 7.37
C THR A 137 0.18 24.81 6.81
N PHE A 138 -0.91 25.24 7.40
CA PHE A 138 -1.67 26.43 7.00
C PHE A 138 -1.76 27.40 8.17
N GLY A 139 -1.86 28.69 7.87
CA GLY A 139 -1.85 29.73 8.87
C GLY A 139 -2.86 30.83 8.62
N ILE A 140 -3.25 31.47 9.70
CA ILE A 140 -4.12 32.66 9.67
C ILE A 140 -3.53 33.78 10.56
N PRO A 141 -3.59 35.02 10.14
CA PRO A 141 -3.30 36.15 11.03
C PRO A 141 -4.48 36.33 12.00
N ALA A 142 -4.15 36.54 13.28
CA ALA A 142 -5.13 36.83 14.32
C ALA A 142 -4.50 37.62 15.47
N GLU A 143 -5.28 38.39 16.21
CA GLU A 143 -4.82 39.13 17.37
C GLU A 143 -4.54 38.20 18.57
N GLY A 144 -5.30 37.13 18.70
CA GLY A 144 -5.19 36.19 19.81
C GLY A 144 -5.59 34.75 19.46
N ILE A 145 -5.21 33.84 20.35
CA ILE A 145 -5.51 32.41 20.18
C ILE A 145 -7.02 32.10 20.22
N ALA A 146 -7.79 32.88 20.98
CA ALA A 146 -9.24 32.72 21.09
C ALA A 146 -9.95 32.97 19.74
N GLU A 147 -9.43 33.87 18.92
CA GLU A 147 -9.89 34.12 17.56
C GLU A 147 -9.34 33.08 16.57
N ALA A 148 -8.04 32.76 16.71
CA ALA A 148 -7.34 31.89 15.78
C ALA A 148 -7.86 30.44 15.82
N ARG A 149 -8.08 29.88 17.01
CA ARG A 149 -8.43 28.48 17.21
C ARG A 149 -9.66 28.02 16.40
N PRO A 150 -10.85 28.61 16.54
CA PRO A 150 -12.05 28.13 15.83
C PRO A 150 -11.92 28.30 14.31
N ARG A 151 -11.19 29.32 13.85
CA ARG A 151 -10.92 29.52 12.42
C ARG A 151 -9.97 28.45 11.87
N LEU A 152 -8.91 28.09 12.60
CA LEU A 152 -7.98 27.03 12.22
C LEU A 152 -8.62 25.65 12.25
N GLU A 153 -9.48 25.36 13.23
CA GLU A 153 -10.22 24.11 13.29
C GLU A 153 -11.15 23.93 12.08
N ARG A 154 -11.80 25.00 11.63
CA ARG A 154 -12.60 24.98 10.41
C ARG A 154 -11.75 24.71 9.18
N VAL A 155 -10.61 25.42 9.02
CA VAL A 155 -9.69 25.21 7.90
C VAL A 155 -9.14 23.79 7.92
N GLU A 156 -8.80 23.24 9.10
CA GLU A 156 -8.36 21.85 9.27
C GLU A 156 -9.40 20.85 8.76
N ALA A 157 -10.67 21.04 9.15
CA ALA A 157 -11.76 20.18 8.70
C ALA A 157 -11.95 20.25 7.17
N ASP A 158 -11.86 21.46 6.59
CA ASP A 158 -11.98 21.67 5.15
C ASP A 158 -10.79 21.03 4.40
N VAL A 159 -9.55 21.16 4.89
CA VAL A 159 -8.34 20.53 4.34
C VAL A 159 -8.47 19.01 4.37
N MET A 160 -8.86 18.43 5.50
CA MET A 160 -9.09 17.00 5.61
C MET A 160 -10.22 16.50 4.69
N GLY A 161 -11.30 17.30 4.56
CA GLY A 161 -12.42 17.03 3.63
C GLY A 161 -11.94 17.01 2.16
N ASN A 162 -11.04 17.91 1.77
CA ASN A 162 -10.43 17.93 0.43
C ASN A 162 -9.54 16.69 0.20
N PHE A 163 -8.69 16.33 1.15
CA PHE A 163 -7.89 15.11 1.07
C PHE A 163 -8.77 13.86 0.96
N LYS A 164 -9.84 13.77 1.76
CA LYS A 164 -10.78 12.66 1.68
C LYS A 164 -11.44 12.53 0.30
N ARG A 165 -11.79 13.65 -0.36
CA ARG A 165 -12.32 13.64 -1.73
C ARG A 165 -11.31 13.12 -2.75
N LEU A 166 -10.03 13.39 -2.55
CA LEU A 166 -8.92 12.85 -3.36
C LEU A 166 -8.58 11.39 -3.02
N GLY A 167 -9.20 10.79 -2.00
CA GLY A 167 -8.86 9.46 -1.52
C GLY A 167 -7.55 9.40 -0.72
N VAL A 168 -7.04 10.56 -0.28
CA VAL A 168 -5.79 10.68 0.48
C VAL A 168 -6.08 10.54 1.98
N PRO A 169 -5.50 9.54 2.67
CA PRO A 169 -5.56 9.47 4.12
C PRO A 169 -4.83 10.66 4.74
N SER A 170 -5.42 11.27 5.76
CA SER A 170 -4.83 12.42 6.44
C SER A 170 -5.23 12.48 7.91
N GLU A 171 -4.32 12.96 8.76
CA GLU A 171 -4.54 13.07 10.20
C GLU A 171 -4.08 14.44 10.70
N PRO A 172 -4.86 15.12 11.58
CA PRO A 172 -4.45 16.37 12.18
C PRO A 172 -3.36 16.11 13.23
N MET A 173 -2.37 16.97 13.28
CA MET A 173 -1.28 16.88 14.26
C MET A 173 -1.60 17.68 15.52
N ASP A 174 -1.56 17.01 16.68
CA ASP A 174 -1.57 17.68 17.97
C ASP A 174 -0.24 18.35 18.28
N GLY A 175 -0.16 19.09 19.38
CA GLY A 175 1.04 19.80 19.76
C GLY A 175 2.24 18.88 20.04
N ARG A 176 2.03 17.68 20.59
CA ARG A 176 3.09 16.70 20.83
C ARG A 176 3.63 16.16 19.51
N ALA A 177 2.75 15.80 18.57
CA ALA A 177 3.15 15.32 17.25
C ALA A 177 3.93 16.39 16.48
N ARG A 178 3.50 17.66 16.53
CA ARG A 178 4.24 18.79 15.92
C ARG A 178 5.61 19.00 16.57
N LEU A 179 5.71 18.91 17.91
CA LEU A 179 7.01 19.00 18.60
C LEU A 179 7.90 17.81 18.24
N ALA A 180 7.36 16.60 18.14
CA ALA A 180 8.12 15.42 17.68
C ALA A 180 8.64 15.60 16.24
N LEU A 181 7.83 16.16 15.34
CA LEU A 181 8.23 16.51 13.99
C LEU A 181 9.38 17.52 13.99
N LEU A 182 9.25 18.63 14.72
CA LEU A 182 10.29 19.65 14.82
C LEU A 182 11.57 19.10 15.47
N HIS A 183 11.46 18.32 16.55
CA HIS A 183 12.60 17.62 17.16
C HIS A 183 13.32 16.79 16.13
N SER A 184 12.58 16.05 15.36
CA SER A 184 13.14 15.19 14.34
C SER A 184 13.82 15.98 13.20
N GLN A 185 13.39 17.22 12.85
CA GLN A 185 14.08 18.10 11.91
C GLN A 185 15.34 18.74 12.52
N MET A 186 15.36 18.90 13.83
CA MET A 186 16.48 19.48 14.56
C MET A 186 17.55 18.46 14.96
N HIS A 187 17.25 17.15 14.96
CA HIS A 187 18.17 16.09 15.37
C HIS A 187 18.37 15.05 14.25
N PRO A 188 19.00 15.45 13.12
CA PRO A 188 19.27 14.51 12.04
C PRO A 188 20.12 13.34 12.53
N GLY A 189 19.78 12.11 12.12
CA GLY A 189 20.50 10.89 12.52
C GLY A 189 20.32 10.45 13.98
N SER A 190 19.51 11.13 14.77
CA SER A 190 19.23 10.70 16.15
C SER A 190 18.49 9.37 16.16
N ARG A 191 18.93 8.48 17.05
CA ARG A 191 18.29 7.17 17.31
C ARG A 191 17.34 7.22 18.49
N GLU A 192 17.33 8.32 19.21
CA GLU A 192 16.51 8.46 20.41
C GLU A 192 15.07 8.84 20.06
N ALA A 193 14.13 8.19 20.71
CA ALA A 193 12.72 8.53 20.59
C ALA A 193 12.46 9.87 21.31
N PHE A 194 11.69 10.75 20.68
CA PHE A 194 11.28 12.01 21.31
C PHE A 194 10.47 11.73 22.59
N ARG A 195 11.01 12.19 23.72
CA ARG A 195 10.40 12.05 25.04
C ARG A 195 9.91 13.42 25.50
N PHE A 196 8.61 13.60 25.51
CA PHE A 196 7.97 14.84 25.95
C PHE A 196 6.56 14.56 26.46
N SER A 197 6.21 15.18 27.58
CA SER A 197 4.85 15.26 28.10
C SER A 197 4.52 16.70 28.51
N TRP A 198 3.31 17.16 28.28
CA TRP A 198 2.84 18.48 28.70
C TRP A 198 2.96 18.68 30.23
N LYS A 199 3.01 17.60 31.00
CA LYS A 199 3.20 17.61 32.46
C LYS A 199 4.64 17.98 32.85
N ASP A 200 5.59 17.82 31.95
CA ASP A 200 7.01 18.09 32.21
C ASP A 200 7.30 19.62 32.28
N ILE A 201 6.56 20.45 31.54
CA ILE A 201 6.74 21.90 31.48
C ILE A 201 6.62 22.55 32.85
N PRO A 202 5.51 22.42 33.62
CA PRO A 202 5.40 23.02 34.94
C PRO A 202 6.33 22.40 35.98
N GLN A 203 6.74 21.14 35.80
CA GLN A 203 7.63 20.47 36.73
C GLN A 203 9.09 20.83 36.57
N THR A 204 9.53 21.08 35.34
CA THR A 204 10.95 21.40 35.04
C THR A 204 11.23 22.88 34.88
N GLY A 205 10.19 23.68 34.60
CA GLY A 205 10.32 25.09 34.24
C GLY A 205 10.89 25.33 32.84
N LEU A 206 11.07 24.25 32.05
CA LEU A 206 11.54 24.30 30.66
C LEU A 206 10.39 24.67 29.71
N GLY A 207 10.74 25.37 28.64
CA GLY A 207 9.79 25.64 27.54
C GLY A 207 9.79 24.53 26.50
N THR A 208 8.78 24.49 25.62
CA THR A 208 8.70 23.48 24.55
C THR A 208 9.91 23.49 23.62
N LYS A 209 10.58 24.66 23.46
CA LYS A 209 11.79 24.77 22.62
C LYS A 209 13.00 24.05 23.21
N ASP A 210 13.08 23.90 24.53
CA ASP A 210 14.19 23.20 25.16
C ASP A 210 14.19 21.70 24.89
N PHE A 211 13.00 21.12 24.62
CA PHE A 211 12.86 19.71 24.26
C PHE A 211 13.16 19.41 22.79
N ILE A 212 13.18 20.42 21.92
CA ILE A 212 13.39 20.24 20.48
C ILE A 212 14.67 20.89 19.95
N ALA A 213 15.30 21.77 20.72
CA ALA A 213 16.52 22.46 20.27
C ALA A 213 17.68 21.47 20.13
N PRO A 214 18.47 21.59 19.05
CA PRO A 214 19.67 20.77 18.88
C PRO A 214 20.81 21.29 19.78
N ASP A 215 21.82 20.44 20.01
CA ASP A 215 22.99 20.77 20.79
C ASP A 215 23.74 22.02 20.25
N SER A 216 23.77 22.15 18.93
CA SER A 216 24.42 23.28 18.27
C SER A 216 23.88 23.58 16.88
N LEU A 217 23.84 24.87 16.53
CA LEU A 217 23.58 25.40 15.18
C LEU A 217 24.71 26.33 14.80
N ASP A 218 25.28 26.16 13.61
CA ASP A 218 26.37 27.02 13.11
C ASP A 218 26.12 27.43 11.66
N PHE A 219 25.80 28.72 11.45
CA PHE A 219 25.53 29.37 10.16
C PHE A 219 26.66 30.31 9.70
N ARG A 220 27.86 30.16 10.21
CA ARG A 220 28.98 31.03 9.86
C ARG A 220 29.49 30.89 8.43
N GLN A 221 29.21 29.77 7.79
CA GLN A 221 29.59 29.55 6.38
C GLN A 221 28.53 30.10 5.41
N SER A 222 28.96 30.69 4.31
CA SER A 222 28.05 31.34 3.37
C SER A 222 27.09 30.36 2.68
N ARG A 223 27.51 29.12 2.43
CA ARG A 223 26.80 28.14 1.56
C ARG A 223 26.43 26.83 2.26
N THR A 224 26.83 26.66 3.50
CA THR A 224 26.57 25.47 4.30
C THR A 224 26.35 25.84 5.76
N PHE A 225 25.71 24.98 6.51
CA PHE A 225 25.53 25.10 7.94
C PHE A 225 25.84 23.79 8.66
N ARG A 226 25.89 23.83 9.97
CA ARG A 226 26.00 22.61 10.79
C ARG A 226 24.88 22.55 11.82
N ILE A 227 24.34 21.35 12.01
CA ILE A 227 23.39 21.01 13.06
C ILE A 227 23.90 19.78 13.79
N GLY A 228 24.33 19.96 15.05
CA GLY A 228 25.07 18.92 15.76
C GLY A 228 26.27 18.43 14.97
N GLN A 229 26.30 17.14 14.65
CA GLN A 229 27.37 16.51 13.86
C GLN A 229 27.13 16.58 12.34
N TYR A 230 25.93 16.96 11.89
CA TYR A 230 25.55 16.95 10.49
C TYR A 230 25.92 18.24 9.77
N TRP A 231 26.27 18.10 8.50
CA TRP A 231 26.40 19.18 7.56
C TRP A 231 25.07 19.40 6.84
N GLY A 232 24.71 20.65 6.62
CA GLY A 232 23.49 21.04 5.91
C GLY A 232 23.76 22.10 4.84
N ALA A 233 22.91 22.08 3.81
CA ALA A 233 22.88 23.14 2.80
C ALA A 233 21.43 23.40 2.38
N VAL A 234 21.05 24.66 2.33
CA VAL A 234 19.76 25.10 1.78
C VAL A 234 19.97 25.65 0.39
N SER A 235 19.14 25.16 -0.51
CA SER A 235 19.06 25.61 -1.89
C SER A 235 17.62 25.99 -2.25
N TYR A 236 17.44 26.84 -3.23
CA TYR A 236 16.12 27.12 -3.82
C TYR A 236 16.06 26.65 -5.27
N LEU A 237 14.88 26.30 -5.73
CA LEU A 237 14.63 25.90 -7.09
C LEU A 237 14.31 27.14 -7.94
N GLN A 238 15.20 27.45 -8.88
CA GLN A 238 14.97 28.46 -9.89
C GLN A 238 14.33 27.80 -11.12
N ILE A 239 13.06 28.10 -11.36
CA ILE A 239 12.29 27.57 -12.47
C ILE A 239 12.54 28.44 -13.71
N MET A 240 13.15 27.87 -14.74
CA MET A 240 13.42 28.55 -16.02
C MET A 240 12.54 28.01 -17.14
N ALA A 241 11.96 26.82 -16.93
CA ALA A 241 11.08 26.16 -17.88
C ALA A 241 9.80 26.95 -18.12
N SER A 242 9.34 27.00 -19.38
CA SER A 242 7.99 27.45 -19.74
C SER A 242 6.92 26.43 -19.32
N GLU A 243 7.26 25.14 -19.47
CA GLU A 243 6.43 24.01 -19.05
C GLU A 243 7.18 23.15 -18.05
N LEU A 244 6.50 22.75 -17.01
CA LEU A 244 7.04 21.87 -15.98
C LEU A 244 6.50 20.43 -16.16
N SER A 245 7.22 19.46 -15.60
CA SER A 245 6.78 18.07 -15.53
C SER A 245 6.43 17.70 -14.08
N ASP A 246 5.37 16.94 -13.92
CA ASP A 246 4.94 16.35 -12.65
C ASP A 246 5.96 15.36 -12.06
N LYS A 247 6.91 14.89 -12.88
CA LYS A 247 8.00 13.98 -12.45
C LYS A 247 9.10 14.68 -11.66
N LEU A 248 9.24 16.01 -11.75
CA LEU A 248 10.32 16.75 -11.11
C LEU A 248 10.34 16.54 -9.58
N LEU A 249 9.21 16.79 -8.92
CA LEU A 249 9.10 16.63 -7.47
C LEU A 249 9.28 15.16 -7.07
N ALA A 250 8.69 14.24 -7.81
CA ALA A 250 8.78 12.80 -7.58
C ALA A 250 10.24 12.32 -7.62
N GLU A 251 10.99 12.63 -8.68
CA GLU A 251 12.39 12.21 -8.83
C GLU A 251 13.29 12.81 -7.74
N ILE A 252 13.02 14.04 -7.28
CA ILE A 252 13.76 14.63 -6.16
C ILE A 252 13.48 13.84 -4.88
N LEU A 253 12.21 13.53 -4.59
CA LEU A 253 11.82 12.84 -3.36
C LEU A 253 12.24 11.37 -3.36
N GLU A 254 12.47 10.75 -4.52
CA GLU A 254 12.95 9.37 -4.64
C GLU A 254 14.43 9.18 -4.31
N LEU A 255 15.20 10.26 -4.21
CA LEU A 255 16.63 10.16 -3.90
C LEU A 255 16.90 9.52 -2.54
N ASP A 256 17.98 8.73 -2.47
CA ASP A 256 18.55 8.19 -1.23
C ASP A 256 19.37 9.25 -0.50
N ALA A 257 18.69 10.31 -0.06
CA ALA A 257 19.30 11.41 0.66
C ALA A 257 18.38 11.90 1.79
N GLU A 258 18.97 12.28 2.93
CA GLU A 258 18.24 12.98 3.98
C GLU A 258 18.00 14.41 3.52
N MET A 259 16.74 14.74 3.27
CA MET A 259 16.37 16.07 2.80
C MET A 259 14.98 16.51 3.26
N THR A 260 14.80 17.81 3.26
CA THR A 260 13.47 18.44 3.41
C THR A 260 13.22 19.30 2.18
N VAL A 261 12.18 18.97 1.42
CA VAL A 261 11.68 19.84 0.35
C VAL A 261 10.50 20.62 0.89
N THR A 262 10.54 21.94 0.74
CA THR A 262 9.52 22.82 1.27
C THR A 262 8.99 23.75 0.19
N MET A 263 7.68 23.85 0.10
CA MET A 263 6.99 24.76 -0.80
C MET A 263 6.12 25.71 0.05
N HIS A 264 6.50 26.96 0.14
CA HIS A 264 5.62 28.01 0.67
C HIS A 264 4.79 28.58 -0.45
N ILE A 265 3.48 28.54 -0.28
CA ILE A 265 2.52 28.95 -1.30
C ILE A 265 1.60 30.01 -0.69
N GLN A 266 1.56 31.16 -1.34
CA GLN A 266 0.68 32.25 -0.96
C GLN A 266 -0.17 32.66 -2.16
N THR A 267 -1.48 32.62 -2.00
CA THR A 267 -2.43 33.06 -3.01
C THR A 267 -2.40 34.58 -3.12
N VAL A 268 -2.31 35.09 -4.34
CA VAL A 268 -2.46 36.52 -4.62
C VAL A 268 -3.94 36.84 -4.78
N ASP A 269 -4.36 37.97 -4.17
CA ASP A 269 -5.74 38.45 -4.39
C ASP A 269 -6.04 38.60 -5.88
N GLN A 270 -7.19 38.05 -6.32
CA GLN A 270 -7.54 37.94 -7.75
C GLN A 270 -7.59 39.31 -8.46
N LEU A 271 -8.18 40.32 -7.78
CA LEU A 271 -8.26 41.65 -8.35
C LEU A 271 -6.89 42.30 -8.48
N LYS A 272 -6.03 42.09 -7.46
CA LYS A 272 -4.65 42.58 -7.44
C LYS A 272 -3.82 41.87 -8.53
N ALA A 273 -3.98 40.56 -8.71
CA ALA A 273 -3.29 39.81 -9.75
C ALA A 273 -3.66 40.34 -11.15
N ILE A 274 -4.95 40.43 -11.46
CA ILE A 274 -5.46 40.95 -12.75
C ILE A 274 -4.94 42.38 -12.99
N LYS A 275 -5.00 43.25 -11.97
CA LYS A 275 -4.50 44.62 -12.09
C LYS A 275 -2.99 44.66 -12.39
N THR A 276 -2.22 43.82 -11.73
CA THR A 276 -0.76 43.75 -11.93
C THR A 276 -0.43 43.27 -13.35
N ILE A 277 -1.10 42.23 -13.85
CA ILE A 277 -0.89 41.73 -15.21
C ILE A 277 -1.32 42.77 -16.26
N LYS A 278 -2.46 43.42 -16.10
CA LYS A 278 -2.87 44.52 -16.96
C LYS A 278 -1.84 45.66 -16.99
N GLY A 279 -1.25 45.99 -15.85
CA GLY A 279 -0.16 46.96 -15.79
C GLY A 279 1.07 46.53 -16.61
N LYS A 280 1.48 45.24 -16.45
CA LYS A 280 2.57 44.67 -17.25
C LYS A 280 2.31 44.64 -18.72
N ILE A 281 1.09 44.30 -19.15
CA ILE A 281 0.68 44.35 -20.60
C ILE A 281 0.79 45.77 -21.10
N SER A 282 0.37 46.78 -20.34
CA SER A 282 0.50 48.19 -20.71
C SER A 282 1.98 48.60 -20.87
N ASP A 283 2.87 48.16 -19.95
CA ASP A 283 4.29 48.46 -19.99
C ASP A 283 4.95 47.77 -21.23
N ILE A 284 4.62 46.50 -21.49
CA ILE A 284 5.05 45.77 -22.71
C ILE A 284 4.57 46.53 -23.98
N GLY A 285 3.34 47.01 -23.96
CA GLY A 285 2.79 47.84 -25.05
C GLY A 285 3.62 49.14 -25.28
N LYS A 286 4.06 49.82 -24.22
CA LYS A 286 4.93 50.99 -24.33
C LYS A 286 6.29 50.61 -24.92
N MET A 287 6.89 49.51 -24.43
CA MET A 287 8.17 49.02 -24.98
C MET A 287 8.05 48.69 -26.46
N LYS A 288 6.92 48.05 -26.88
CA LYS A 288 6.63 47.74 -28.26
C LYS A 288 6.62 49.03 -29.14
N VAL A 289 5.93 50.07 -28.68
CA VAL A 289 5.89 51.36 -29.35
C VAL A 289 7.28 52.04 -29.41
N GLU A 290 8.09 51.91 -28.33
CA GLU A 290 9.46 52.43 -28.34
C GLU A 290 10.35 51.70 -29.33
N GLU A 291 10.31 50.39 -29.41
CA GLU A 291 11.07 49.61 -30.38
C GLU A 291 10.62 49.88 -31.82
N GLN A 292 9.32 50.01 -32.07
CA GLN A 292 8.79 50.46 -33.37
C GLN A 292 9.33 51.83 -33.77
N ARG A 293 9.35 52.79 -32.87
CA ARG A 293 9.93 54.12 -33.11
C ARG A 293 11.44 54.07 -33.41
N LYS A 294 12.18 53.21 -32.72
CA LYS A 294 13.61 52.97 -32.98
C LYS A 294 13.83 52.38 -34.37
N ALA A 295 13.03 51.36 -34.74
CA ALA A 295 13.10 50.73 -36.07
C ALA A 295 12.87 51.76 -37.19
N VAL A 296 11.83 52.57 -37.07
CA VAL A 296 11.56 53.64 -38.03
C VAL A 296 12.72 54.65 -38.13
N ARG A 297 13.30 55.08 -37.00
CA ARG A 297 14.44 55.97 -37.02
C ARG A 297 15.70 55.37 -37.63
N SER A 298 15.83 54.05 -37.56
CA SER A 298 16.95 53.30 -38.14
C SER A 298 16.71 52.78 -39.55
N GLY A 299 15.56 53.10 -40.14
CA GLY A 299 15.22 52.69 -41.51
C GLY A 299 14.78 51.23 -41.63
N TYR A 300 14.43 50.59 -40.55
CA TYR A 300 13.89 49.20 -40.55
C TYR A 300 12.36 49.23 -40.49
N ASP A 301 11.77 48.08 -40.89
CA ASP A 301 10.34 47.89 -40.83
C ASP A 301 9.86 47.91 -39.35
N PRO A 302 8.88 48.77 -38.99
CA PRO A 302 8.38 48.87 -37.62
C PRO A 302 7.64 47.61 -37.14
N ASP A 303 7.24 46.70 -38.03
CA ASP A 303 6.59 45.43 -37.68
C ASP A 303 7.61 44.36 -37.27
N ILE A 304 8.89 44.56 -37.49
CA ILE A 304 9.97 43.69 -37.01
C ILE A 304 10.28 44.04 -35.57
N LEU A 305 9.65 43.32 -34.65
CA LEU A 305 9.87 43.45 -33.21
C LEU A 305 10.83 42.36 -32.69
N PRO A 306 11.57 42.62 -31.63
CA PRO A 306 12.34 41.58 -30.94
C PRO A 306 11.44 40.38 -30.59
N PRO A 307 11.88 39.14 -30.92
CA PRO A 307 11.09 37.92 -30.67
C PRO A 307 10.62 37.80 -29.19
N ASP A 308 11.48 38.19 -28.26
CA ASP A 308 11.16 38.16 -26.83
C ASP A 308 9.98 39.05 -26.48
N LEU A 309 9.87 40.22 -27.08
CA LEU A 309 8.77 41.16 -26.84
C LEU A 309 7.44 40.65 -27.36
N ILE A 310 7.45 39.93 -28.48
CA ILE A 310 6.27 39.28 -29.06
C ILE A 310 5.81 38.15 -28.12
N THR A 311 6.74 37.32 -27.69
CA THR A 311 6.46 36.20 -26.79
C THR A 311 5.90 36.70 -25.46
N PHE A 312 6.56 37.67 -24.82
CA PHE A 312 6.08 38.24 -23.54
C PHE A 312 4.70 38.87 -23.64
N SER A 313 4.41 39.52 -24.80
CA SER A 313 3.09 40.12 -25.06
C SER A 313 1.99 39.05 -25.15
N LYS A 314 2.28 37.97 -25.84
CA LYS A 314 1.37 36.82 -26.00
C LYS A 314 1.15 36.11 -24.66
N ASP A 315 2.22 35.75 -23.96
CA ASP A 315 2.15 35.04 -22.67
C ASP A 315 1.38 35.87 -21.62
N ALA A 316 1.61 37.19 -21.56
CA ALA A 316 0.89 38.05 -20.63
C ALA A 316 -0.61 38.17 -20.96
N ALA A 317 -0.99 38.16 -22.26
CA ALA A 317 -2.38 38.17 -22.69
C ALA A 317 -3.07 36.83 -22.39
N GLU A 318 -2.41 35.70 -22.62
CA GLU A 318 -2.90 34.36 -22.29
C GLU A 318 -3.08 34.21 -20.76
N LEU A 319 -2.08 34.61 -19.98
CA LEU A 319 -2.20 34.61 -18.51
C LEU A 319 -3.37 35.45 -18.02
N LEU A 320 -3.60 36.61 -18.62
CA LEU A 320 -4.76 37.45 -18.26
C LEU A 320 -6.08 36.75 -18.59
N ALA A 321 -6.17 36.11 -19.76
CA ALA A 321 -7.34 35.38 -20.21
C ALA A 321 -7.63 34.19 -19.26
N ASP A 322 -6.59 33.45 -18.85
CA ASP A 322 -6.71 32.34 -17.91
C ASP A 322 -7.22 32.81 -16.53
N LEU A 323 -6.66 33.90 -16.02
CA LEU A 323 -7.11 34.48 -14.74
C LEU A 323 -8.52 35.06 -14.78
N GLN A 324 -9.05 35.43 -15.95
CA GLN A 324 -10.39 36.00 -16.10
C GLN A 324 -11.47 34.97 -16.48
N SER A 325 -11.15 33.95 -17.26
CA SER A 325 -12.10 33.02 -17.86
C SER A 325 -12.04 31.60 -17.32
N ARG A 326 -10.89 31.19 -16.77
CA ARG A 326 -10.70 29.85 -16.18
C ARG A 326 -10.65 29.99 -14.66
N ASN A 327 -10.93 28.91 -13.95
CA ASN A 327 -10.83 28.87 -12.48
C ASN A 327 -9.35 28.85 -12.03
N GLU A 328 -8.51 29.72 -12.64
CA GLU A 328 -7.10 29.90 -12.36
C GLU A 328 -6.89 31.01 -11.33
N ARG A 329 -6.03 30.76 -10.36
CA ARG A 329 -5.54 31.75 -9.41
C ARG A 329 -4.06 31.97 -9.58
N MET A 330 -3.55 33.08 -9.05
CA MET A 330 -2.13 33.36 -9.03
C MET A 330 -1.55 33.07 -7.65
N PHE A 331 -0.48 32.32 -7.61
CA PHE A 331 0.26 31.98 -6.42
C PHE A 331 1.67 32.53 -6.47
N LEU A 332 2.22 32.86 -5.31
CA LEU A 332 3.65 33.11 -5.11
C LEU A 332 4.25 31.88 -4.44
N LEU A 333 5.15 31.22 -5.13
CA LEU A 333 5.80 29.99 -4.70
C LEU A 333 7.26 30.25 -4.31
N THR A 334 7.65 29.87 -3.09
CA THR A 334 9.04 29.68 -2.66
C THR A 334 9.30 28.17 -2.55
N PHE A 335 10.19 27.65 -3.37
CA PHE A 335 10.56 26.22 -3.35
C PHE A 335 11.99 26.09 -2.85
N THR A 336 12.18 25.46 -1.69
CA THR A 336 13.48 25.24 -1.06
C THR A 336 13.75 23.75 -0.84
N VAL A 337 15.02 23.38 -0.88
CA VAL A 337 15.53 22.04 -0.57
C VAL A 337 16.64 22.19 0.47
N VAL A 338 16.46 21.53 1.60
CA VAL A 338 17.48 21.36 2.63
C VAL A 338 18.05 19.97 2.50
N ASN A 339 19.34 19.84 2.20
CA ASN A 339 20.04 18.57 2.25
C ASN A 339 20.82 18.47 3.56
N LEU A 340 20.82 17.30 4.18
CA LEU A 340 21.55 16.99 5.41
C LEU A 340 22.40 15.74 5.20
N ALA A 341 23.66 15.77 5.68
CA ALA A 341 24.53 14.60 5.56
C ALA A 341 25.55 14.54 6.71
N PRO A 342 26.01 13.34 7.11
CA PRO A 342 27.01 13.19 8.18
C PRO A 342 28.39 13.72 7.77
N THR A 343 28.67 13.82 6.47
CA THR A 343 29.95 14.33 5.96
C THR A 343 29.74 15.40 4.90
N ARG A 344 30.67 16.34 4.81
CA ARG A 344 30.61 17.39 3.79
C ARG A 344 30.64 16.85 2.36
N GLN A 345 31.43 15.80 2.11
CA GLN A 345 31.51 15.17 0.79
C GLN A 345 30.16 14.57 0.37
N ARG A 346 29.48 13.88 1.28
CA ARG A 346 28.16 13.32 0.99
C ARG A 346 27.15 14.44 0.73
N LEU A 347 27.18 15.52 1.51
CA LEU A 347 26.33 16.70 1.29
C LEU A 347 26.50 17.28 -0.11
N GLU A 348 27.77 17.48 -0.54
CA GLU A 348 28.05 18.03 -1.88
C GLU A 348 27.51 17.10 -2.99
N ASN A 349 27.68 15.79 -2.83
CA ASN A 349 27.16 14.80 -3.77
C ASN A 349 25.62 14.84 -3.82
N ASP A 350 24.95 14.89 -2.68
CA ASP A 350 23.49 14.91 -2.61
C ASP A 350 22.94 16.19 -3.25
N VAL A 351 23.52 17.35 -2.97
CA VAL A 351 23.14 18.62 -3.61
C VAL A 351 23.40 18.60 -5.13
N PHE A 352 24.53 18.03 -5.56
CA PHE A 352 24.85 17.88 -6.99
C PHE A 352 23.80 17.00 -7.70
N THR A 353 23.40 15.89 -7.08
CA THR A 353 22.40 14.98 -7.65
C THR A 353 21.04 15.65 -7.78
N VAL A 354 20.57 16.36 -6.74
CA VAL A 354 19.33 17.16 -6.83
C VAL A 354 19.42 18.20 -7.94
N GLY A 355 20.60 18.87 -8.05
CA GLY A 355 20.88 19.85 -9.11
C GLY A 355 20.79 19.24 -10.52
N GLY A 356 21.28 18.02 -10.70
CA GLY A 356 21.19 17.27 -11.96
C GLY A 356 19.74 16.94 -12.34
N ILE A 357 18.91 16.53 -11.37
CA ILE A 357 17.48 16.33 -11.61
C ILE A 357 16.80 17.66 -12.00
N ALA A 358 17.06 18.73 -11.25
CA ALA A 358 16.48 20.03 -11.58
C ALA A 358 16.85 20.45 -13.02
N GLN A 359 18.11 20.26 -13.43
CA GLN A 359 18.59 20.60 -14.76
C GLN A 359 17.91 19.78 -15.88
N LYS A 360 17.63 18.50 -15.63
CA LYS A 360 16.87 17.63 -16.55
C LYS A 360 15.49 18.22 -16.92
N TYR A 361 14.89 18.97 -16.00
CA TYR A 361 13.59 19.62 -16.17
C TYR A 361 13.68 21.13 -16.40
N ASN A 362 14.79 21.61 -16.98
CA ASN A 362 15.03 23.03 -17.24
C ASN A 362 14.83 23.94 -16.00
N CYS A 363 15.24 23.45 -14.86
CA CYS A 363 15.30 24.19 -13.59
C CYS A 363 16.74 24.24 -13.11
N ALA A 364 17.06 25.18 -12.22
CA ALA A 364 18.37 25.25 -11.60
C ALA A 364 18.23 25.24 -10.08
N LEU A 365 18.99 24.36 -9.42
CA LEU A 365 19.09 24.38 -7.97
C LEU A 365 20.20 25.37 -7.57
N ARG A 366 19.83 26.44 -6.89
CA ARG A 366 20.75 27.51 -6.45
C ARG A 366 20.85 27.53 -4.94
N ARG A 367 22.08 27.54 -4.40
CA ARG A 367 22.28 27.68 -2.96
C ARG A 367 21.92 29.07 -2.48
N LEU A 368 21.37 29.15 -1.26
CA LEU A 368 21.12 30.40 -0.59
C LEU A 368 22.45 30.92 -0.01
N ASP A 369 23.14 31.85 -0.70
CA ASP A 369 24.39 32.40 -0.23
C ASP A 369 24.12 33.41 0.88
N TRP A 370 24.73 33.21 2.05
CA TRP A 370 24.57 34.02 3.29
C TRP A 370 23.13 34.02 3.88
N GLN A 371 22.24 33.16 3.40
CA GLN A 371 20.85 33.02 3.86
C GLN A 371 20.54 31.58 4.31
N GLN A 372 21.56 30.84 4.76
CA GLN A 372 21.38 29.47 5.19
C GLN A 372 20.49 29.34 6.44
N GLU A 373 20.58 30.27 7.37
CA GLU A 373 19.74 30.35 8.56
C GLU A 373 18.28 30.58 8.20
N GLN A 374 18.01 31.63 7.38
CA GLN A 374 16.67 31.96 6.91
C GLN A 374 16.05 30.78 6.14
N GLY A 375 16.83 30.16 5.26
CA GLY A 375 16.37 29.00 4.49
C GLY A 375 16.07 27.81 5.37
N PHE A 376 16.91 27.50 6.35
CA PHE A 376 16.69 26.41 7.28
C PHE A 376 15.44 26.65 8.15
N VAL A 377 15.31 27.84 8.72
CA VAL A 377 14.14 28.22 9.53
C VAL A 377 12.86 28.13 8.71
N SER A 378 12.89 28.56 7.45
CA SER A 378 11.75 28.46 6.53
C SER A 378 11.41 27.02 6.14
N SER A 379 12.35 26.08 6.28
CA SER A 379 12.10 24.66 5.96
C SER A 379 11.39 23.90 7.08
N LEU A 380 11.30 24.46 8.27
CA LEU A 380 10.58 23.85 9.39
C LEU A 380 9.07 23.82 9.09
N ALA A 381 8.39 22.75 9.47
CA ALA A 381 6.95 22.58 9.23
C ALA A 381 6.10 23.49 10.14
N LEU A 382 6.35 24.78 10.07
CA LEU A 382 5.71 25.81 10.90
C LEU A 382 4.80 26.75 10.12
N GLY A 383 4.92 26.82 8.79
CA GLY A 383 4.22 27.81 7.96
C GLY A 383 4.88 29.20 8.00
N TYR A 384 6.17 29.26 8.33
CA TYR A 384 6.93 30.50 8.47
C TYR A 384 8.01 30.61 7.40
N ASN A 385 8.02 31.69 6.62
CA ASN A 385 8.94 31.90 5.51
C ASN A 385 9.73 33.20 5.68
N GLU A 386 11.05 33.12 5.73
CA GLU A 386 11.98 34.25 5.73
C GLU A 386 12.71 34.40 4.38
N VAL A 387 12.46 33.48 3.41
CA VAL A 387 13.08 33.56 2.09
C VAL A 387 12.19 34.39 1.15
N GLU A 388 12.71 35.50 0.70
CA GLU A 388 11.95 36.42 -0.17
C GLU A 388 11.93 36.03 -1.65
N ILE A 389 12.64 34.95 -2.03
CA ILE A 389 12.69 34.46 -3.41
C ILE A 389 11.37 33.78 -3.73
N GLN A 390 10.58 34.41 -4.59
CA GLN A 390 9.25 33.95 -4.96
C GLN A 390 9.09 33.88 -6.48
N ARG A 391 8.38 32.85 -6.96
CA ARG A 391 7.96 32.71 -8.36
C ARG A 391 6.44 32.83 -8.44
N GLY A 392 5.96 33.72 -9.32
CA GLY A 392 4.52 33.79 -9.66
C GLY A 392 4.13 32.61 -10.55
N MET A 393 3.08 31.87 -10.19
CA MET A 393 2.59 30.70 -10.90
C MET A 393 1.06 30.68 -10.88
N THR A 394 0.44 30.09 -11.92
CA THR A 394 -0.99 29.82 -11.95
C THR A 394 -1.35 28.58 -11.14
N THR A 395 -2.65 28.31 -10.96
CA THR A 395 -3.12 27.09 -10.31
C THR A 395 -2.56 25.85 -11.01
N SER A 396 -2.75 25.74 -12.33
CA SER A 396 -2.29 24.59 -13.11
C SER A 396 -0.78 24.40 -13.03
N SER A 397 -0.01 25.50 -13.13
CA SER A 397 1.45 25.44 -13.01
C SER A 397 1.91 25.05 -11.59
N THR A 398 1.19 25.47 -10.54
CA THR A 398 1.51 25.09 -9.16
C THR A 398 1.11 23.63 -8.88
N ALA A 399 -0.04 23.21 -9.42
CA ALA A 399 -0.56 21.87 -9.25
C ALA A 399 0.32 20.78 -9.89
N ILE A 400 1.21 21.15 -10.83
CA ILE A 400 2.14 20.20 -11.44
C ILE A 400 3.12 19.60 -10.43
N PHE A 401 3.37 20.28 -9.31
CA PHE A 401 4.07 19.71 -8.16
C PHE A 401 3.13 18.81 -7.36
N ILE A 402 2.70 17.73 -8.02
CA ILE A 402 1.79 16.76 -7.42
C ILE A 402 2.49 16.08 -6.23
N PRO A 403 1.88 16.11 -5.03
CA PRO A 403 2.51 15.58 -3.84
C PRO A 403 2.36 14.05 -3.71
N PHE A 404 1.75 13.40 -4.70
CA PHE A 404 1.42 11.98 -4.65
C PHE A 404 2.31 11.17 -5.59
N MET A 405 2.78 10.02 -5.12
CA MET A 405 3.70 9.15 -5.87
C MET A 405 3.18 7.71 -5.93
N THR A 406 3.45 6.93 -4.90
CA THR A 406 3.03 5.54 -4.77
C THR A 406 2.71 5.23 -3.33
N ARG A 407 1.63 4.50 -3.13
CA ARG A 407 1.22 4.11 -1.78
C ARG A 407 2.15 3.06 -1.22
N GLU A 408 2.43 3.20 0.07
CA GLU A 408 3.25 2.26 0.82
C GLU A 408 2.37 1.36 1.69
N LEU A 409 2.70 0.07 1.73
CA LEU A 409 2.10 -0.86 2.68
C LEU A 409 3.14 -1.23 3.73
N ARG A 410 3.08 -0.56 4.87
CA ARG A 410 4.01 -0.72 5.99
C ARG A 410 3.24 -0.92 7.28
N MET A 411 2.56 -2.06 7.39
CA MET A 411 1.79 -2.39 8.57
C MET A 411 2.67 -2.96 9.66
N ALA A 412 2.31 -2.67 10.92
CA ALA A 412 2.94 -3.26 12.10
C ALA A 412 2.09 -4.42 12.66
N GLY A 413 2.62 -5.15 13.63
CA GLY A 413 1.93 -6.26 14.31
C GLY A 413 2.07 -7.58 13.56
N GLN A 414 0.97 -8.23 13.21
CA GLN A 414 0.96 -9.53 12.50
C GLN A 414 1.10 -9.38 10.97
N ALA A 415 1.73 -8.30 10.51
CA ALA A 415 1.95 -8.08 9.09
C ALA A 415 2.99 -9.07 8.52
N LEU A 416 2.67 -9.60 7.35
CA LEU A 416 3.50 -10.55 6.62
C LEU A 416 4.29 -9.81 5.53
N TYR A 417 5.47 -10.35 5.20
CA TYR A 417 6.31 -9.84 4.11
C TYR A 417 5.81 -10.32 2.74
N TYR A 418 5.63 -9.39 1.79
CA TYR A 418 5.16 -9.69 0.43
C TYR A 418 6.12 -9.28 -0.68
N GLY A 419 7.31 -8.81 -0.36
CA GLY A 419 8.30 -8.36 -1.33
C GLY A 419 8.67 -6.89 -1.11
N MET A 420 9.22 -6.28 -2.15
CA MET A 420 9.60 -4.87 -2.17
C MET A 420 8.78 -4.12 -3.21
N ASN A 421 8.34 -2.92 -2.89
CA ASN A 421 7.70 -2.04 -3.85
C ASN A 421 8.68 -1.74 -5.00
N ALA A 422 8.28 -2.00 -6.24
CA ALA A 422 9.14 -1.82 -7.41
C ALA A 422 9.50 -0.36 -7.68
N LEU A 423 8.71 0.59 -7.19
CA LEU A 423 8.91 2.03 -7.35
C LEU A 423 9.74 2.63 -6.23
N SER A 424 9.30 2.48 -5.00
CA SER A 424 9.94 3.08 -3.84
C SER A 424 11.08 2.24 -3.28
N HIS A 425 11.22 0.99 -3.71
CA HIS A 425 12.17 0.00 -3.19
C HIS A 425 12.04 -0.24 -1.66
N ASN A 426 10.87 0.06 -1.09
CA ASN A 426 10.57 -0.21 0.30
C ASN A 426 9.93 -1.58 0.48
N VAL A 427 10.10 -2.13 1.68
CA VAL A 427 9.52 -3.44 2.05
C VAL A 427 8.00 -3.34 2.12
N ILE A 428 7.30 -4.29 1.53
CA ILE A 428 5.85 -4.43 1.63
C ILE A 428 5.53 -5.35 2.79
N MET A 429 4.88 -4.79 3.80
CA MET A 429 4.39 -5.52 4.98
C MET A 429 2.89 -5.29 5.11
N ALA A 430 2.10 -6.34 5.01
CA ALA A 430 0.64 -6.26 5.04
C ALA A 430 0.02 -7.34 5.93
N ASP A 431 -1.08 -6.99 6.57
CA ASP A 431 -1.89 -7.90 7.40
C ASP A 431 -3.23 -8.15 6.70
N ARG A 432 -3.40 -9.32 6.08
CA ARG A 432 -4.61 -9.68 5.35
C ARG A 432 -5.86 -9.72 6.23
N LYS A 433 -5.70 -10.02 7.52
CA LYS A 433 -6.84 -10.06 8.47
C LYS A 433 -7.46 -8.68 8.70
N LYS A 434 -6.78 -7.59 8.34
CA LYS A 434 -7.30 -6.20 8.41
C LYS A 434 -8.14 -5.78 7.20
N LEU A 435 -8.15 -6.58 6.13
CA LEU A 435 -9.00 -6.34 4.98
C LEU A 435 -10.48 -6.58 5.31
N LYS A 436 -11.38 -5.95 4.60
CA LYS A 436 -12.81 -6.23 4.69
C LYS A 436 -13.10 -7.67 4.30
N SER A 437 -12.39 -8.17 3.29
CA SER A 437 -12.35 -9.57 2.90
C SER A 437 -10.91 -10.06 2.89
N ALA A 438 -10.58 -10.99 3.79
CA ALA A 438 -9.26 -11.60 3.82
C ALA A 438 -9.03 -12.61 2.68
N ASN A 439 -10.04 -12.81 1.81
CA ASN A 439 -9.94 -13.71 0.66
C ASN A 439 -8.80 -13.26 -0.26
N GLY A 440 -8.02 -14.22 -0.74
CA GLY A 440 -6.86 -13.97 -1.57
C GLY A 440 -6.85 -14.78 -2.87
N MET A 441 -6.17 -14.23 -3.87
CA MET A 441 -5.98 -14.88 -5.15
C MET A 441 -4.57 -14.70 -5.65
N TYR A 442 -3.97 -15.77 -6.15
CA TYR A 442 -2.66 -15.79 -6.77
C TYR A 442 -2.81 -16.19 -8.24
N LEU A 443 -2.61 -15.25 -9.13
CA LEU A 443 -2.74 -15.42 -10.57
C LEU A 443 -1.39 -15.34 -11.26
N GLY A 444 -1.04 -16.29 -12.09
CA GLY A 444 0.23 -16.26 -12.81
C GLY A 444 0.40 -17.45 -13.73
N SER A 445 1.05 -17.23 -14.87
CA SER A 445 1.42 -18.29 -15.80
C SER A 445 2.39 -19.30 -15.17
N THR A 446 2.56 -20.44 -15.79
CA THR A 446 3.54 -21.46 -15.36
C THR A 446 4.94 -20.85 -15.26
N GLY A 447 5.65 -21.08 -14.16
CA GLY A 447 6.99 -20.55 -13.93
C GLY A 447 7.05 -19.09 -13.48
N SER A 448 5.92 -18.39 -13.32
CA SER A 448 5.89 -17.00 -12.83
C SER A 448 6.24 -16.84 -11.34
N GLY A 449 6.25 -17.93 -10.56
CA GLY A 449 6.52 -17.94 -9.12
C GLY A 449 5.27 -17.97 -8.23
N LYS A 450 4.10 -18.34 -8.77
CA LYS A 450 2.83 -18.43 -8.06
C LYS A 450 2.90 -19.32 -6.81
N SER A 451 3.28 -20.60 -6.97
CA SER A 451 3.39 -21.56 -5.86
C SER A 451 4.48 -21.14 -4.86
N PHE A 452 5.58 -20.50 -5.33
CA PHE A 452 6.62 -19.95 -4.47
C PHE A 452 6.08 -18.83 -3.58
N ALA A 453 5.32 -17.87 -4.14
CA ALA A 453 4.73 -16.76 -3.39
C ALA A 453 3.75 -17.25 -2.31
N ALA A 454 2.91 -18.24 -2.64
CA ALA A 454 1.97 -18.83 -1.68
C ALA A 454 2.69 -19.64 -0.59
N LYS A 455 3.68 -20.46 -0.94
CA LYS A 455 4.50 -21.20 0.05
C LYS A 455 5.26 -20.25 0.98
N ARG A 456 5.73 -19.12 0.45
CA ARG A 456 6.38 -18.08 1.27
C ARG A 456 5.39 -17.46 2.26
N GLU A 457 4.16 -17.13 1.84
CA GLU A 457 3.12 -16.64 2.75
C GLU A 457 2.81 -17.69 3.82
N LEU A 458 2.60 -18.95 3.43
CA LEU A 458 2.39 -20.08 4.33
C LEU A 458 3.50 -20.17 5.39
N LEU A 459 4.76 -20.16 4.96
CA LEU A 459 5.91 -20.21 5.87
C LEU A 459 5.92 -19.00 6.80
N ASN A 460 5.63 -17.82 6.27
CA ASN A 460 5.60 -16.59 7.05
C ASN A 460 4.49 -16.64 8.13
N VAL A 461 3.29 -17.13 7.79
CA VAL A 461 2.20 -17.39 8.75
C VAL A 461 2.66 -18.37 9.81
N PHE A 462 3.27 -19.48 9.39
CA PHE A 462 3.78 -20.51 10.33
C PHE A 462 4.78 -19.94 11.32
N LEU A 463 5.70 -19.09 10.88
CA LEU A 463 6.75 -18.54 11.74
C LEU A 463 6.25 -17.40 12.64
N THR A 464 5.30 -16.57 12.16
CA THR A 464 4.92 -15.32 12.83
C THR A 464 3.62 -15.38 13.62
N ILE A 465 2.70 -16.29 13.26
CA ILE A 465 1.35 -16.37 13.86
C ILE A 465 1.10 -17.80 14.40
N PRO A 466 1.71 -18.16 15.55
CA PRO A 466 1.72 -19.54 16.02
C PRO A 466 0.34 -20.11 16.37
N GLN A 467 -0.64 -19.27 16.65
CA GLN A 467 -2.00 -19.67 16.98
C GLN A 467 -2.85 -20.06 15.77
N ASP A 468 -2.48 -19.62 14.57
CA ASP A 468 -3.25 -19.91 13.38
C ASP A 468 -2.94 -21.30 12.82
N ARG A 469 -3.93 -21.91 12.18
CA ARG A 469 -3.83 -23.18 11.48
C ARG A 469 -3.72 -22.98 9.98
N ILE A 470 -3.15 -23.95 9.29
CA ILE A 470 -2.88 -23.89 7.87
C ILE A 470 -3.35 -25.18 7.21
N ILE A 471 -4.19 -25.07 6.17
CA ILE A 471 -4.66 -26.20 5.36
C ILE A 471 -4.34 -25.92 3.90
N VAL A 472 -3.75 -26.89 3.23
CA VAL A 472 -3.41 -26.82 1.80
C VAL A 472 -4.12 -27.93 1.06
N VAL A 473 -4.86 -27.60 0.03
CA VAL A 473 -5.40 -28.54 -0.96
C VAL A 473 -4.47 -28.51 -2.18
N ASP A 474 -3.75 -29.58 -2.38
CA ASP A 474 -2.61 -29.67 -3.32
C ASP A 474 -2.79 -30.85 -4.30
N PRO A 475 -3.49 -30.65 -5.41
CA PRO A 475 -3.73 -31.71 -6.38
C PRO A 475 -2.46 -32.28 -7.02
N MET A 476 -1.38 -31.55 -7.02
CA MET A 476 -0.11 -31.91 -7.69
C MET A 476 0.97 -32.41 -6.73
N GLY A 477 0.83 -32.19 -5.43
CA GLY A 477 1.80 -32.60 -4.41
C GLY A 477 3.01 -31.68 -4.27
N GLU A 478 2.91 -30.44 -4.71
CA GLU A 478 4.00 -29.46 -4.67
C GLU A 478 4.31 -28.96 -3.25
N TYR A 479 3.33 -28.94 -2.34
CA TYR A 479 3.46 -28.41 -0.97
C TYR A 479 3.87 -29.48 0.04
N ALA A 480 3.69 -30.75 -0.29
CA ALA A 480 3.96 -31.85 0.63
C ALA A 480 5.37 -31.84 1.23
N PRO A 481 6.47 -31.58 0.47
CA PRO A 481 7.82 -31.48 1.07
C PRO A 481 7.93 -30.38 2.13
N LEU A 482 7.42 -29.19 1.85
CA LEU A 482 7.42 -28.08 2.79
C LEU A 482 6.64 -28.43 4.06
N VAL A 483 5.44 -29.00 3.92
CA VAL A 483 4.58 -29.35 5.05
C VAL A 483 5.24 -30.43 5.93
N ARG A 484 5.86 -31.47 5.33
CA ARG A 484 6.65 -32.47 6.10
C ARG A 484 7.81 -31.83 6.85
N ARG A 485 8.53 -30.88 6.23
CA ARG A 485 9.64 -30.16 6.88
C ARG A 485 9.18 -29.30 8.06
N LEU A 486 7.95 -28.78 7.99
CA LEU A 486 7.32 -28.01 9.08
C LEU A 486 6.67 -28.92 10.15
N GLY A 487 6.88 -30.25 10.10
CA GLY A 487 6.27 -31.19 11.02
C GLY A 487 4.74 -31.31 10.87
N GLY A 488 4.22 -30.84 9.73
CA GLY A 488 2.81 -30.93 9.39
C GLY A 488 2.40 -32.31 8.88
N GLN A 489 1.10 -32.51 8.77
CA GLN A 489 0.51 -33.73 8.29
C GLN A 489 0.25 -33.67 6.77
N VAL A 490 0.68 -34.71 6.05
CA VAL A 490 0.35 -34.88 4.64
C VAL A 490 -0.64 -36.04 4.49
N ILE A 491 -1.83 -35.74 3.99
CA ILE A 491 -2.90 -36.69 3.75
C ILE A 491 -2.93 -36.95 2.25
N GLU A 492 -2.53 -38.13 1.82
CA GLU A 492 -2.57 -38.53 0.41
C GLU A 492 -3.86 -39.27 0.13
N ILE A 493 -4.70 -38.75 -0.76
CA ILE A 493 -5.93 -39.35 -1.23
C ILE A 493 -5.66 -39.91 -2.63
N ALA A 494 -5.54 -41.21 -2.74
CA ALA A 494 -5.26 -41.92 -3.97
C ALA A 494 -5.93 -43.29 -3.90
N PRO A 495 -6.23 -43.98 -5.03
CA PRO A 495 -6.88 -45.31 -5.04
C PRO A 495 -6.11 -46.37 -4.21
N ASP A 496 -4.78 -46.22 -4.11
CA ASP A 496 -3.87 -47.14 -3.43
C ASP A 496 -3.41 -46.61 -2.06
N SER A 497 -3.96 -45.47 -1.62
CA SER A 497 -3.58 -44.85 -0.33
C SER A 497 -4.29 -45.52 0.84
N PRO A 498 -3.63 -45.60 2.02
CA PRO A 498 -4.28 -45.98 3.25
C PRO A 498 -5.17 -44.91 3.87
N HIS A 499 -5.18 -43.67 3.31
CA HIS A 499 -5.97 -42.56 3.83
C HIS A 499 -7.34 -42.49 3.17
N HIS A 500 -8.36 -42.39 3.98
CA HIS A 500 -9.76 -42.34 3.53
C HIS A 500 -10.47 -41.13 4.15
N LEU A 501 -11.33 -40.51 3.34
CA LEU A 501 -12.28 -39.48 3.73
C LEU A 501 -13.69 -39.97 3.46
N ASN A 502 -14.53 -39.98 4.46
CA ASN A 502 -15.94 -40.36 4.32
C ASN A 502 -16.79 -39.11 4.01
N PRO A 503 -17.41 -38.98 2.84
CA PRO A 503 -18.27 -37.83 2.54
C PRO A 503 -19.54 -37.79 3.40
N MET A 504 -19.86 -38.89 4.10
CA MET A 504 -20.99 -38.96 5.02
C MET A 504 -20.66 -38.47 6.46
N ASP A 505 -19.41 -38.08 6.78
CA ASP A 505 -19.11 -37.56 8.11
C ASP A 505 -19.84 -36.26 8.38
N VAL A 506 -20.43 -36.15 9.57
CA VAL A 506 -21.14 -34.97 10.03
C VAL A 506 -20.88 -34.75 11.54
N GLU A 507 -20.56 -33.52 11.92
CA GLU A 507 -20.52 -33.11 13.32
C GLU A 507 -21.91 -32.56 13.72
N LEU A 508 -22.63 -33.30 14.56
CA LEU A 508 -23.97 -32.92 15.00
C LEU A 508 -23.99 -31.90 16.13
N ASN A 509 -22.83 -31.59 16.74
CA ASN A 509 -22.67 -30.69 17.91
C ASN A 509 -22.43 -29.23 17.54
N MET A 510 -23.00 -28.73 16.47
CA MET A 510 -22.86 -27.34 16.09
C MET A 510 -23.76 -26.37 16.88
N ALA A 511 -23.36 -25.10 16.95
CA ALA A 511 -24.03 -24.05 17.67
C ALA A 511 -25.47 -23.81 17.19
N ALA A 512 -26.30 -23.32 18.10
CA ALA A 512 -27.72 -23.06 17.87
C ALA A 512 -27.97 -22.11 16.66
N GLY A 513 -28.56 -22.63 15.61
CA GLY A 513 -29.06 -21.80 14.49
C GLY A 513 -29.03 -22.44 13.10
N GLU A 514 -28.15 -23.39 12.84
CA GLU A 514 -28.07 -24.11 11.56
C GLU A 514 -28.31 -25.60 11.80
N SER A 515 -29.05 -26.25 10.93
CA SER A 515 -29.23 -27.71 11.01
C SER A 515 -28.06 -28.40 10.29
N PRO A 516 -27.13 -29.05 11.01
CA PRO A 516 -25.98 -29.73 10.39
C PRO A 516 -26.40 -30.77 9.35
N LEU A 517 -27.55 -31.42 9.60
CA LEU A 517 -28.10 -32.39 8.69
C LEU A 517 -28.61 -31.78 7.37
N SER A 518 -29.16 -30.56 7.41
CA SER A 518 -29.59 -29.87 6.21
C SER A 518 -28.40 -29.48 5.33
N MET A 519 -27.33 -28.96 5.94
CA MET A 519 -26.08 -28.66 5.22
C MET A 519 -25.45 -29.92 4.63
N LYS A 520 -25.45 -31.02 5.37
CA LYS A 520 -24.96 -32.30 4.86
C LYS A 520 -25.83 -32.85 3.72
N ALA A 521 -27.15 -32.67 3.78
CA ALA A 521 -28.06 -33.04 2.70
C ALA A 521 -27.77 -32.22 1.42
N ASP A 522 -27.55 -30.91 1.54
CA ASP A 522 -27.18 -30.06 0.40
C ASP A 522 -25.86 -30.49 -0.22
N PHE A 523 -24.85 -30.83 0.62
CA PHE A 523 -23.58 -31.35 0.13
C PHE A 523 -23.75 -32.67 -0.60
N LEU A 524 -24.50 -33.61 -0.03
CA LEU A 524 -24.75 -34.93 -0.64
C LEU A 524 -25.59 -34.84 -1.94
N LEU A 525 -26.53 -33.89 -2.00
CA LEU A 525 -27.24 -33.56 -3.24
C LEU A 525 -26.25 -33.10 -4.31
N SER A 526 -25.34 -32.19 -3.99
CA SER A 526 -24.29 -31.70 -4.90
C SER A 526 -23.34 -32.84 -5.32
N LEU A 527 -22.97 -33.73 -4.40
CA LEU A 527 -22.13 -34.89 -4.70
C LEU A 527 -22.86 -35.88 -5.65
N CYS A 528 -24.12 -36.19 -5.38
CA CYS A 528 -24.94 -37.04 -6.27
C CYS A 528 -25.12 -36.42 -7.66
N GLU A 529 -25.27 -35.11 -7.75
CA GLU A 529 -25.35 -34.35 -8.99
C GLU A 529 -24.07 -34.48 -9.84
N LEU A 530 -22.90 -34.43 -9.20
CA LEU A 530 -21.61 -34.69 -9.86
C LEU A 530 -21.48 -36.17 -10.34
N VAL A 531 -21.97 -37.10 -9.55
CA VAL A 531 -21.88 -38.56 -9.85
C VAL A 531 -22.85 -38.97 -10.94
N VAL A 532 -24.12 -38.54 -10.87
CA VAL A 532 -25.15 -38.85 -11.87
C VAL A 532 -24.80 -38.22 -13.23
N GLY A 533 -24.19 -37.00 -13.20
CA GLY A 533 -23.72 -36.33 -14.40
C GLY A 533 -24.81 -35.85 -15.36
N GLY A 534 -24.37 -35.34 -16.50
CA GLY A 534 -25.23 -34.88 -17.57
C GLY A 534 -25.48 -33.37 -17.56
N LYS A 535 -25.96 -32.81 -18.69
CA LYS A 535 -26.19 -31.37 -18.86
C LYS A 535 -27.38 -30.85 -18.06
N GLU A 536 -28.28 -31.71 -17.67
CA GLU A 536 -29.54 -31.33 -16.99
C GLU A 536 -29.46 -31.48 -15.47
N GLY A 537 -28.39 -32.09 -14.93
CA GLY A 537 -28.23 -32.33 -13.49
C GLY A 537 -29.29 -33.29 -12.92
N LEU A 538 -29.50 -33.24 -11.61
CA LEU A 538 -30.52 -34.01 -10.91
C LEU A 538 -31.92 -33.44 -11.15
N GLN A 539 -32.87 -34.33 -11.49
CA GLN A 539 -34.28 -33.96 -11.62
C GLN A 539 -34.90 -33.67 -10.25
N PRO A 540 -35.97 -32.83 -10.16
CA PRO A 540 -36.60 -32.48 -8.89
C PRO A 540 -37.03 -33.69 -8.05
N ILE A 541 -37.49 -34.77 -8.70
CA ILE A 541 -37.86 -36.02 -8.03
C ILE A 541 -36.62 -36.69 -7.43
N GLU A 542 -35.52 -36.78 -8.19
CA GLU A 542 -34.26 -37.31 -7.68
C GLU A 542 -33.75 -36.55 -6.46
N LYS A 543 -33.80 -35.22 -6.48
CA LYS A 543 -33.43 -34.37 -5.33
C LYS A 543 -34.28 -34.68 -4.09
N THR A 544 -35.58 -34.82 -4.25
CA THR A 544 -36.49 -35.17 -3.15
C THR A 544 -36.23 -36.56 -2.59
N VAL A 545 -35.94 -37.54 -3.46
CA VAL A 545 -35.65 -38.93 -3.04
C VAL A 545 -34.32 -38.99 -2.30
N ILE A 546 -33.27 -38.30 -2.81
CA ILE A 546 -31.97 -38.24 -2.16
C ILE A 546 -32.10 -37.58 -0.75
N ASP A 547 -32.77 -36.43 -0.63
CA ASP A 547 -32.98 -35.76 0.68
C ASP A 547 -33.73 -36.70 1.65
N ARG A 548 -34.74 -37.42 1.18
CA ARG A 548 -35.43 -38.42 2.00
C ARG A 548 -34.50 -39.53 2.49
N CYS A 549 -33.71 -40.13 1.58
CA CYS A 549 -32.76 -41.16 1.93
C CYS A 549 -31.69 -40.68 2.89
N VAL A 550 -31.15 -39.50 2.70
CA VAL A 550 -30.19 -38.86 3.62
C VAL A 550 -30.78 -38.77 5.04
N ARG A 551 -32.01 -38.32 5.18
CA ARG A 551 -32.67 -38.23 6.52
C ARG A 551 -32.91 -39.61 7.14
N LEU A 552 -33.19 -40.62 6.33
CA LEU A 552 -33.36 -42.00 6.81
C LEU A 552 -32.04 -42.60 7.29
N VAL A 553 -30.96 -42.39 6.55
CA VAL A 553 -29.63 -42.91 6.89
C VAL A 553 -29.08 -42.28 8.15
N TYR A 554 -29.33 -40.98 8.37
CA TYR A 554 -28.87 -40.27 9.60
C TYR A 554 -29.85 -40.33 10.75
N ARG A 555 -30.98 -41.10 10.65
CA ARG A 555 -32.03 -41.12 11.68
C ARG A 555 -31.54 -41.51 13.07
N GLU A 556 -30.70 -42.52 13.14
CA GLU A 556 -30.15 -42.99 14.47
C GLU A 556 -29.23 -41.95 15.10
N GLN A 557 -28.42 -41.32 14.30
CA GLN A 557 -27.53 -40.23 14.78
C GLN A 557 -28.33 -38.99 15.20
N ALA A 558 -29.36 -38.62 14.44
CA ALA A 558 -30.25 -37.51 14.77
C ALA A 558 -31.04 -37.73 16.08
N LEU A 559 -31.28 -39.00 16.44
CA LEU A 559 -31.89 -39.38 17.72
C LEU A 559 -30.90 -39.47 18.88
N GLY A 560 -29.61 -39.23 18.61
CA GLY A 560 -28.57 -39.24 19.66
C GLY A 560 -28.32 -40.64 20.24
N LEU A 561 -28.54 -41.69 19.51
CA LEU A 561 -28.29 -43.06 19.99
C LEU A 561 -26.79 -43.32 20.08
N GLU A 562 -26.30 -43.71 21.27
CA GLU A 562 -24.88 -44.02 21.51
C GLU A 562 -24.32 -45.14 20.63
N THR A 563 -25.17 -45.96 20.04
CA THR A 563 -24.82 -47.08 19.14
C THR A 563 -24.80 -46.69 17.67
N ALA A 564 -25.21 -45.44 17.32
CA ALA A 564 -25.28 -44.97 15.96
C ALA A 564 -23.88 -44.92 15.32
N LYS A 565 -23.67 -45.67 14.27
CA LYS A 565 -22.44 -45.62 13.46
C LYS A 565 -22.54 -44.50 12.44
N THR A 566 -21.40 -43.91 12.13
CA THR A 566 -21.33 -42.94 11.01
C THR A 566 -21.63 -43.66 9.73
N PRO A 567 -22.62 -43.19 8.94
CA PRO A 567 -22.97 -43.85 7.69
C PRO A 567 -21.83 -43.75 6.66
N LEU A 568 -21.86 -44.70 5.71
CA LEU A 568 -21.00 -44.71 4.52
C LEU A 568 -21.84 -44.42 3.27
N LEU A 569 -21.16 -44.12 2.15
CA LEU A 569 -21.85 -43.99 0.85
C LEU A 569 -22.67 -45.23 0.51
N GLN A 570 -22.22 -46.40 0.94
CA GLN A 570 -22.94 -47.65 0.80
C GLN A 570 -24.32 -47.60 1.48
N ASP A 571 -24.43 -47.03 2.66
CA ASP A 571 -25.73 -46.97 3.36
C ASP A 571 -26.73 -46.10 2.60
N LEU A 572 -26.25 -44.99 1.99
CA LEU A 572 -27.08 -44.17 1.10
C LEU A 572 -27.48 -44.93 -0.17
N TYR A 573 -26.54 -45.66 -0.78
CA TYR A 573 -26.79 -46.50 -1.98
C TYR A 573 -27.84 -47.55 -1.67
N GLU A 574 -27.73 -48.28 -0.56
CA GLU A 574 -28.70 -49.32 -0.16
C GLU A 574 -30.09 -48.74 0.14
N GLU A 575 -30.14 -47.57 0.77
CA GLU A 575 -31.40 -46.90 1.08
C GLU A 575 -32.09 -46.38 -0.20
N LEU A 576 -31.33 -45.89 -1.19
CA LEU A 576 -31.86 -45.56 -2.52
C LEU A 576 -32.45 -46.76 -3.27
N LEU A 577 -31.80 -47.93 -3.16
CA LEU A 577 -32.33 -49.17 -3.76
C LEU A 577 -33.64 -49.63 -3.11
N ARG A 578 -33.92 -49.25 -1.87
CA ARG A 578 -35.16 -49.59 -1.16
C ARG A 578 -36.35 -48.73 -1.57
N GLN A 579 -36.09 -47.60 -2.22
CA GLN A 579 -37.15 -46.67 -2.64
C GLN A 579 -37.90 -47.24 -3.86
N PRO A 580 -39.21 -47.01 -3.95
CA PRO A 580 -40.04 -47.55 -5.04
C PRO A 580 -39.88 -46.79 -6.37
N GLU A 581 -39.36 -45.56 -6.34
CA GLU A 581 -39.26 -44.67 -7.48
C GLU A 581 -38.11 -45.11 -8.44
N PRO A 582 -38.36 -45.17 -9.77
CA PRO A 582 -37.34 -45.53 -10.75
C PRO A 582 -36.15 -44.51 -10.78
N GLU A 583 -36.41 -43.25 -10.41
CA GLU A 583 -35.41 -42.19 -10.29
C GLU A 583 -34.38 -42.51 -9.18
N ALA A 584 -34.85 -43.13 -8.06
CA ALA A 584 -33.95 -43.55 -6.98
C ALA A 584 -32.97 -44.62 -7.49
N ARG A 585 -33.47 -45.55 -8.31
CA ARG A 585 -32.65 -46.62 -8.92
C ARG A 585 -31.60 -46.07 -9.89
N ARG A 586 -31.95 -45.03 -10.65
CA ARG A 586 -31.00 -44.34 -11.53
C ARG A 586 -29.84 -43.74 -10.75
N VAL A 587 -30.14 -43.01 -9.65
CA VAL A 587 -29.14 -42.45 -8.77
C VAL A 587 -28.29 -43.54 -8.12
N ALA A 588 -28.92 -44.59 -7.60
CA ALA A 588 -28.21 -45.72 -7.00
C ALA A 588 -27.26 -46.38 -8.01
N THR A 589 -27.70 -46.64 -9.24
CA THR A 589 -26.85 -47.23 -10.30
C THR A 589 -25.63 -46.34 -10.60
N ALA A 590 -25.77 -45.02 -10.56
CA ALA A 590 -24.66 -44.11 -10.76
C ALA A 590 -23.68 -44.10 -9.56
N LEU A 591 -24.19 -44.27 -8.34
CA LEU A 591 -23.39 -44.37 -7.12
C LEU A 591 -22.68 -45.71 -6.97
N GLU A 592 -23.17 -46.80 -7.61
CA GLU A 592 -22.64 -48.18 -7.51
C GLU A 592 -21.12 -48.23 -7.78
N LEU A 593 -20.64 -47.44 -8.78
CA LEU A 593 -19.22 -47.35 -9.12
C LEU A 593 -18.36 -46.89 -7.94
N TYR A 594 -18.89 -46.02 -7.07
CA TYR A 594 -18.19 -45.40 -5.95
C TYR A 594 -18.43 -46.11 -4.62
N CYS A 595 -19.37 -47.03 -4.56
CA CYS A 595 -19.72 -47.84 -3.37
C CYS A 595 -19.12 -49.24 -3.43
N THR A 596 -19.53 -50.02 -4.45
CA THR A 596 -19.13 -51.40 -4.61
C THR A 596 -18.22 -51.64 -5.84
N GLY A 597 -18.11 -50.63 -6.71
CA GLY A 597 -17.29 -50.66 -7.91
C GLY A 597 -15.80 -50.35 -7.68
N SER A 598 -15.08 -50.13 -8.77
CA SER A 598 -13.63 -49.93 -8.78
C SER A 598 -13.16 -48.57 -8.25
N LEU A 599 -14.08 -47.64 -7.98
CA LEU A 599 -13.76 -46.29 -7.48
C LEU A 599 -14.29 -46.08 -6.06
N ASN A 600 -14.27 -47.11 -5.21
CA ASN A 600 -14.82 -47.09 -3.85
C ASN A 600 -13.94 -46.36 -2.79
N LEU A 601 -13.01 -45.53 -3.23
CA LEU A 601 -12.07 -44.79 -2.38
C LEU A 601 -12.75 -44.04 -1.23
N PHE A 602 -13.94 -43.52 -1.44
CA PHE A 602 -14.71 -42.72 -0.50
C PHE A 602 -15.78 -43.52 0.28
N ASN A 603 -15.80 -44.84 0.14
CA ASN A 603 -16.72 -45.73 0.85
C ASN A 603 -16.04 -46.43 2.04
N HIS A 604 -15.26 -45.70 2.78
CA HIS A 604 -14.54 -46.18 3.96
C HIS A 604 -14.67 -45.14 5.10
N PRO A 605 -14.65 -45.55 6.37
CA PRO A 605 -14.61 -44.59 7.49
C PRO A 605 -13.40 -43.67 7.40
N THR A 606 -13.57 -42.43 7.71
CA THR A 606 -12.45 -41.49 7.79
C THR A 606 -11.45 -41.95 8.82
N ASN A 607 -10.20 -42.12 8.40
CA ASN A 607 -9.08 -42.54 9.24
C ASN A 607 -7.97 -41.46 9.37
N VAL A 608 -8.24 -40.28 8.88
CA VAL A 608 -7.33 -39.12 8.95
C VAL A 608 -7.89 -38.08 9.92
N LYS A 609 -7.00 -37.36 10.59
CA LYS A 609 -7.33 -36.26 11.50
C LYS A 609 -6.68 -34.97 11.03
N THR A 610 -7.27 -33.82 11.37
CA THR A 610 -6.72 -32.48 11.11
C THR A 610 -6.12 -31.84 12.35
N ASP A 611 -5.60 -32.63 13.28
CA ASP A 611 -5.08 -32.16 14.55
C ASP A 611 -3.77 -31.36 14.39
N SER A 612 -3.06 -31.58 13.27
CA SER A 612 -1.82 -30.88 13.03
C SER A 612 -2.06 -29.39 12.69
N ARG A 613 -1.17 -28.54 13.16
CA ARG A 613 -1.20 -27.11 12.84
C ARG A 613 -1.12 -26.82 11.34
N VAL A 614 -0.41 -27.67 10.59
CA VAL A 614 -0.29 -27.58 9.14
C VAL A 614 -0.72 -28.90 8.52
N VAL A 615 -1.73 -28.89 7.67
CA VAL A 615 -2.26 -30.05 6.98
C VAL A 615 -2.19 -29.82 5.47
N CYS A 616 -1.68 -30.79 4.73
CA CYS A 616 -1.68 -30.80 3.27
C CYS A 616 -2.47 -32.00 2.75
N ILE A 617 -3.48 -31.77 1.95
CA ILE A 617 -4.30 -32.82 1.32
C ILE A 617 -3.87 -32.92 -0.14
N VAL A 618 -3.30 -34.06 -0.51
CA VAL A 618 -2.73 -34.34 -1.83
C VAL A 618 -3.64 -35.30 -2.57
N LEU A 619 -4.02 -34.96 -3.82
CA LEU A 619 -4.89 -35.74 -4.66
C LEU A 619 -4.09 -36.34 -5.83
N LYS A 620 -3.52 -37.54 -5.65
CA LYS A 620 -2.63 -38.18 -6.62
C LYS A 620 -3.30 -39.34 -7.38
N ASN A 621 -2.76 -39.67 -8.55
CA ASN A 621 -3.06 -40.85 -9.32
C ASN A 621 -4.56 -41.07 -9.64
N MET A 622 -5.29 -39.99 -9.87
CA MET A 622 -6.71 -39.99 -10.15
C MET A 622 -7.00 -39.53 -11.57
N GLY A 623 -7.88 -40.22 -12.26
CA GLY A 623 -8.48 -39.74 -13.50
C GLY A 623 -9.29 -38.44 -13.27
N GLU A 624 -9.54 -37.70 -14.34
CA GLU A 624 -10.14 -36.35 -14.24
C GLU A 624 -11.52 -36.36 -13.53
N ASN A 625 -12.34 -37.36 -13.79
CA ASN A 625 -13.67 -37.48 -13.16
C ASN A 625 -13.58 -37.76 -11.66
N LEU A 626 -12.72 -38.69 -11.25
CA LEU A 626 -12.54 -39.01 -9.82
C LEU A 626 -11.93 -37.82 -9.08
N ARG A 627 -11.03 -37.09 -9.73
CA ARG A 627 -10.40 -35.89 -9.15
C ARG A 627 -11.41 -34.79 -8.82
N LYS A 628 -12.42 -34.58 -9.67
CA LYS A 628 -13.51 -33.61 -9.39
C LYS A 628 -14.26 -33.95 -8.12
N ILE A 629 -14.65 -35.22 -8.01
CA ILE A 629 -15.36 -35.74 -6.83
C ILE A 629 -14.48 -35.65 -5.59
N ALA A 630 -13.22 -36.09 -5.71
CA ALA A 630 -12.25 -36.00 -4.62
C ALA A 630 -12.05 -34.58 -4.13
N MET A 631 -11.93 -33.58 -5.03
CA MET A 631 -11.82 -32.19 -4.66
C MET A 631 -13.08 -31.66 -3.97
N HIS A 632 -14.27 -32.09 -4.42
CA HIS A 632 -15.54 -31.70 -3.80
C HIS A 632 -15.65 -32.23 -2.37
N ILE A 633 -15.30 -33.49 -2.15
CA ILE A 633 -15.27 -34.15 -0.82
C ILE A 633 -14.19 -33.48 0.07
N THR A 634 -13.02 -33.21 -0.48
CA THR A 634 -11.94 -32.55 0.23
C THR A 634 -12.35 -31.14 0.68
N ASN A 635 -13.05 -30.38 -0.15
CA ASN A 635 -13.53 -29.04 0.22
C ASN A 635 -14.55 -29.09 1.38
N GLU A 636 -15.42 -30.05 1.39
CA GLU A 636 -16.35 -30.27 2.52
C GLU A 636 -15.56 -30.57 3.80
N PHE A 637 -14.59 -31.49 3.71
CA PHE A 637 -13.71 -31.82 4.83
C PHE A 637 -12.93 -30.59 5.34
N VAL A 638 -12.39 -29.76 4.45
CA VAL A 638 -11.73 -28.50 4.79
C VAL A 638 -12.69 -27.54 5.48
N SER A 639 -13.94 -27.43 4.97
CA SER A 639 -14.97 -26.58 5.56
C SER A 639 -15.30 -26.97 7.00
N GLN A 640 -15.41 -28.28 7.27
CA GLN A 640 -15.63 -28.80 8.62
C GLN A 640 -14.43 -28.52 9.53
N ALA A 641 -13.20 -28.72 9.04
CA ALA A 641 -11.99 -28.43 9.80
C ALA A 641 -11.85 -26.92 10.14
N VAL A 642 -12.23 -26.04 9.21
CA VAL A 642 -12.27 -24.59 9.46
C VAL A 642 -13.30 -24.25 10.55
N ASP A 643 -14.43 -24.88 10.51
CA ASP A 643 -15.50 -24.68 11.49
C ASP A 643 -15.07 -25.10 12.90
N GLN A 644 -14.45 -26.27 13.00
CA GLN A 644 -13.86 -26.76 14.25
C GLN A 644 -12.80 -25.77 14.78
N ASN A 645 -11.86 -25.35 13.93
CA ASN A 645 -10.81 -24.41 14.32
C ASN A 645 -11.39 -23.07 14.80
N PHE A 646 -12.46 -22.59 14.17
CA PHE A 646 -13.16 -21.38 14.57
C PHE A 646 -13.77 -21.50 15.97
N HIS A 647 -14.38 -22.64 16.29
CA HIS A 647 -14.90 -22.93 17.63
C HIS A 647 -13.78 -23.02 18.68
N GLU A 648 -12.60 -23.46 18.29
CA GLU A 648 -11.40 -23.48 19.14
C GLU A 648 -10.75 -22.08 19.27
N GLY A 649 -11.26 -21.07 18.56
CA GLY A 649 -10.74 -19.69 18.58
C GLY A 649 -9.52 -19.47 17.70
N ALA A 650 -9.21 -20.38 16.76
CA ALA A 650 -8.10 -20.29 15.83
C ALA A 650 -8.55 -19.83 14.45
N ALA A 651 -7.82 -18.91 13.82
CA ALA A 651 -8.02 -18.61 12.41
C ALA A 651 -7.33 -19.68 11.54
N THR A 652 -7.91 -19.94 10.36
CA THR A 652 -7.39 -20.94 9.43
C THR A 652 -6.99 -20.30 8.10
N TRP A 653 -5.75 -20.51 7.67
CA TRP A 653 -5.25 -20.13 6.35
C TRP A 653 -5.43 -21.32 5.40
N CYS A 654 -6.25 -21.15 4.38
CA CYS A 654 -6.54 -22.22 3.41
C CYS A 654 -5.96 -21.87 2.04
N TYR A 655 -5.14 -22.75 1.48
CA TYR A 655 -4.57 -22.61 0.14
C TYR A 655 -5.15 -23.67 -0.77
N PHE A 656 -5.82 -23.25 -1.85
CA PHE A 656 -6.41 -24.13 -2.86
C PHE A 656 -5.60 -23.99 -4.14
N ASP A 657 -4.70 -24.94 -4.40
CA ASP A 657 -3.93 -24.94 -5.64
C ASP A 657 -4.74 -25.53 -6.81
N GLU A 658 -4.39 -25.14 -8.03
CA GLU A 658 -5.11 -25.45 -9.26
C GLU A 658 -6.63 -25.22 -9.15
N PHE A 659 -6.99 -24.11 -8.53
CA PHE A 659 -8.36 -23.71 -8.20
C PHE A 659 -9.35 -23.78 -9.38
N HIS A 660 -8.87 -23.56 -10.61
CA HIS A 660 -9.68 -23.62 -11.83
C HIS A 660 -10.36 -24.98 -12.04
N ILE A 661 -9.82 -26.07 -11.46
CA ILE A 661 -10.42 -27.41 -11.57
C ILE A 661 -11.81 -27.46 -10.93
N LEU A 662 -11.98 -26.74 -9.80
CA LEU A 662 -13.26 -26.62 -9.08
C LEU A 662 -14.32 -25.81 -9.83
N LEU A 663 -13.89 -24.97 -10.75
CA LEU A 663 -14.74 -23.97 -11.39
C LEU A 663 -15.16 -24.37 -12.81
N ARG A 664 -14.64 -25.47 -13.35
CA ARG A 664 -14.98 -25.97 -14.69
C ARG A 664 -16.44 -26.45 -14.81
N ASP A 665 -16.98 -26.96 -13.71
CA ASP A 665 -18.36 -27.39 -13.65
C ASP A 665 -19.23 -26.35 -12.96
N PRO A 666 -20.31 -25.85 -13.56
CA PRO A 666 -21.18 -24.81 -13.00
C PRO A 666 -21.76 -25.14 -11.63
N LEU A 667 -22.00 -26.42 -11.37
CA LEU A 667 -22.61 -26.88 -10.11
C LEU A 667 -21.59 -26.85 -8.98
N THR A 668 -20.39 -27.38 -9.22
CA THR A 668 -19.27 -27.27 -8.26
C THR A 668 -18.88 -25.84 -8.05
N ALA A 669 -18.88 -25.00 -9.08
CA ALA A 669 -18.57 -23.58 -8.98
C ALA A 669 -19.55 -22.85 -8.06
N SER A 670 -20.86 -23.07 -8.25
CA SER A 670 -21.91 -22.45 -7.41
C SER A 670 -21.81 -22.88 -5.95
N TYR A 671 -21.61 -24.17 -5.68
CA TYR A 671 -21.37 -24.68 -4.34
C TYR A 671 -20.13 -24.04 -3.70
N PHE A 672 -19.02 -23.98 -4.44
CA PHE A 672 -17.77 -23.44 -3.93
C PHE A 672 -17.87 -21.94 -3.63
N VAL A 673 -18.58 -21.15 -4.42
CA VAL A 673 -18.84 -19.73 -4.14
C VAL A 673 -19.60 -19.56 -2.81
N ALA A 674 -20.55 -20.43 -2.53
CA ALA A 674 -21.27 -20.41 -1.25
C ALA A 674 -20.31 -20.74 -0.07
N VAL A 675 -19.50 -21.78 -0.22
CA VAL A 675 -18.48 -22.17 0.76
C VAL A 675 -17.47 -21.05 0.96
N TRP A 676 -16.97 -20.41 -0.11
CA TRP A 676 -16.02 -19.31 -0.06
C TRP A 676 -16.52 -18.12 0.76
N LYS A 677 -17.79 -17.78 0.61
CA LYS A 677 -18.44 -16.72 1.40
C LYS A 677 -18.62 -17.12 2.87
N MET A 678 -18.89 -18.40 3.12
CA MET A 678 -19.06 -18.94 4.48
C MET A 678 -17.74 -19.02 5.22
N LEU A 679 -16.68 -19.50 4.59
CA LEU A 679 -15.33 -19.63 5.17
C LEU A 679 -14.84 -18.28 5.76
N ARG A 680 -15.11 -17.17 5.05
CA ARG A 680 -14.79 -15.83 5.55
C ARG A 680 -15.44 -15.52 6.89
N LYS A 681 -16.71 -15.88 7.10
CA LYS A 681 -17.45 -15.63 8.34
C LYS A 681 -16.91 -16.43 9.52
N LYS A 682 -16.20 -17.53 9.24
CA LYS A 682 -15.61 -18.45 10.21
C LYS A 682 -14.10 -18.19 10.44
N GLY A 683 -13.64 -16.96 10.21
CA GLY A 683 -12.24 -16.58 10.46
C GLY A 683 -11.22 -17.22 9.53
N CYS A 684 -11.65 -17.80 8.41
CA CYS A 684 -10.76 -18.34 7.41
C CYS A 684 -10.15 -17.24 6.54
N VAL A 685 -8.88 -17.42 6.14
CA VAL A 685 -8.14 -16.62 5.18
C VAL A 685 -7.87 -17.49 3.95
N PRO A 686 -8.87 -17.67 3.07
CA PRO A 686 -8.72 -18.54 1.92
C PRO A 686 -7.90 -17.87 0.82
N SER A 687 -7.11 -18.67 0.10
CA SER A 687 -6.27 -18.28 -1.03
C SER A 687 -6.47 -19.24 -2.18
N ALA A 688 -6.93 -18.74 -3.32
CA ALA A 688 -7.07 -19.48 -4.55
C ALA A 688 -5.85 -19.27 -5.45
N LEU A 689 -5.26 -20.34 -5.94
CA LEU A 689 -4.15 -20.30 -6.86
C LEU A 689 -4.54 -20.88 -8.22
N THR A 690 -4.30 -20.13 -9.28
CA THR A 690 -4.56 -20.65 -10.64
C THR A 690 -3.63 -20.03 -11.67
N GLN A 691 -3.34 -20.80 -12.69
CA GLN A 691 -2.57 -20.35 -13.86
C GLN A 691 -3.49 -20.09 -15.08
N ASN A 692 -4.74 -20.50 -15.03
CA ASN A 692 -5.68 -20.37 -16.14
C ASN A 692 -6.74 -19.30 -15.84
N VAL A 693 -6.44 -18.08 -16.24
CA VAL A 693 -7.32 -16.93 -16.04
C VAL A 693 -8.56 -16.99 -16.93
N LYS A 694 -8.46 -17.55 -18.13
CA LYS A 694 -9.61 -17.67 -19.04
C LYS A 694 -10.70 -18.56 -18.49
N ASP A 695 -10.33 -19.73 -17.95
CA ASP A 695 -11.29 -20.63 -17.32
C ASP A 695 -11.93 -19.96 -16.10
N LEU A 696 -11.13 -19.14 -15.40
CA LEU A 696 -11.58 -18.39 -14.25
C LEU A 696 -12.64 -17.34 -14.63
N LEU A 697 -12.46 -16.61 -15.70
CA LEU A 697 -13.34 -15.52 -16.13
C LEU A 697 -14.49 -15.98 -17.05
N ALA A 698 -14.58 -17.27 -17.36
CA ALA A 698 -15.64 -17.81 -18.22
C ALA A 698 -16.99 -17.98 -17.51
N SER A 699 -17.04 -17.90 -16.17
CA SER A 699 -18.25 -18.12 -15.39
C SER A 699 -18.63 -16.90 -14.57
N ARG A 700 -19.93 -16.60 -14.51
CA ARG A 700 -20.49 -15.50 -13.74
C ARG A 700 -20.30 -15.67 -12.22
N GLU A 701 -20.21 -16.92 -11.78
CA GLU A 701 -19.96 -17.29 -10.39
C GLU A 701 -18.58 -16.80 -9.94
N ILE A 702 -17.63 -16.71 -10.85
CA ILE A 702 -16.24 -16.30 -10.57
C ILE A 702 -16.11 -14.78 -10.47
N GLU A 703 -16.89 -14.02 -11.23
CA GLU A 703 -16.98 -12.58 -11.02
C GLU A 703 -17.31 -12.29 -9.55
N ASN A 704 -18.23 -13.05 -8.96
CA ASN A 704 -18.58 -12.94 -7.56
C ASN A 704 -17.40 -13.26 -6.59
N ILE A 705 -16.50 -14.18 -6.96
CA ILE A 705 -15.31 -14.48 -6.14
C ILE A 705 -14.32 -13.33 -6.25
N LEU A 706 -14.07 -12.82 -7.45
CA LEU A 706 -13.17 -11.67 -7.68
C LEU A 706 -13.65 -10.43 -6.94
N ASP A 707 -14.93 -10.10 -7.04
CA ASP A 707 -15.54 -8.94 -6.37
C ASP A 707 -15.49 -9.02 -4.83
N ASN A 708 -15.34 -10.24 -4.28
CA ASN A 708 -15.20 -10.49 -2.86
C ASN A 708 -13.75 -10.77 -2.44
N THR A 709 -12.77 -10.48 -3.29
CA THR A 709 -11.34 -10.72 -3.05
C THR A 709 -10.62 -9.38 -2.92
N ASP A 710 -10.25 -9.01 -1.69
CA ASP A 710 -9.52 -7.77 -1.42
C ASP A 710 -7.99 -7.96 -1.48
N PHE A 711 -7.50 -9.19 -1.58
CA PHE A 711 -6.07 -9.48 -1.69
C PHE A 711 -5.77 -10.25 -2.98
N MET A 712 -4.86 -9.74 -3.81
CA MET A 712 -4.46 -10.43 -5.03
C MET A 712 -2.97 -10.24 -5.33
N ILE A 713 -2.31 -11.33 -5.69
CA ILE A 713 -0.97 -11.31 -6.28
C ILE A 713 -1.09 -11.70 -7.74
N LEU A 714 -0.81 -10.75 -8.60
CA LEU A 714 -0.86 -10.89 -10.04
C LEU A 714 0.57 -10.90 -10.60
N LEU A 715 1.04 -12.07 -10.96
CA LEU A 715 2.37 -12.31 -11.53
C LEU A 715 2.31 -12.27 -13.06
N SER A 716 3.41 -12.63 -13.73
CA SER A 716 3.49 -12.68 -15.20
C SER A 716 2.33 -13.45 -15.81
N GLN A 717 1.70 -12.87 -16.84
CA GLN A 717 0.50 -13.42 -17.51
C GLN A 717 0.76 -13.70 -18.99
N ALA A 718 0.05 -14.70 -19.54
CA ALA A 718 0.02 -14.93 -20.97
C ALA A 718 -0.60 -13.73 -21.72
N GLN A 719 -0.18 -13.48 -22.96
CA GLN A 719 -0.61 -12.31 -23.73
C GLN A 719 -2.13 -12.24 -23.91
N SER A 720 -2.78 -13.39 -24.11
CA SER A 720 -4.23 -13.47 -24.26
C SER A 720 -5.02 -13.10 -23.01
N ASP A 721 -4.44 -13.28 -21.83
CA ASP A 721 -5.13 -13.13 -20.54
C ASP A 721 -5.02 -11.70 -20.01
N ARG A 722 -4.00 -10.98 -20.43
CA ARG A 722 -3.71 -9.60 -19.98
C ARG A 722 -4.83 -8.62 -20.28
N THR A 723 -5.35 -8.63 -21.51
CA THR A 723 -6.42 -7.71 -21.94
C THR A 723 -7.70 -7.96 -21.17
N ILE A 724 -8.00 -9.24 -20.90
CA ILE A 724 -9.20 -9.63 -20.15
C ILE A 724 -9.06 -9.18 -18.70
N LEU A 725 -7.92 -9.48 -18.07
CA LEU A 725 -7.62 -9.05 -16.71
C LEU A 725 -7.60 -7.53 -16.55
N ALA A 726 -6.99 -6.81 -17.49
CA ALA A 726 -6.94 -5.35 -17.45
C ALA A 726 -8.35 -4.75 -17.42
N LYS A 727 -9.25 -5.27 -18.25
CA LYS A 727 -10.64 -4.83 -18.28
C LYS A 727 -11.41 -5.19 -17.01
N GLN A 728 -11.26 -6.43 -16.51
CA GLN A 728 -12.01 -6.91 -15.36
C GLN A 728 -11.55 -6.27 -14.04
N LEU A 729 -10.25 -6.05 -13.88
CA LEU A 729 -9.65 -5.51 -12.65
C LEU A 729 -9.40 -4.00 -12.72
N GLY A 730 -9.76 -3.33 -13.82
CA GLY A 730 -9.51 -1.90 -13.99
C GLY A 730 -8.00 -1.54 -13.98
N ILE A 731 -7.14 -2.43 -14.51
CA ILE A 731 -5.68 -2.25 -14.51
C ILE A 731 -5.31 -1.25 -15.61
N SER A 732 -4.53 -0.21 -15.28
CA SER A 732 -4.01 0.75 -16.25
C SER A 732 -2.98 0.10 -17.19
N GLU A 733 -2.74 0.71 -18.36
CA GLU A 733 -1.68 0.25 -19.29
C GLU A 733 -0.30 0.27 -18.61
N HIS A 734 -0.06 1.24 -17.76
CA HIS A 734 1.19 1.34 -17.01
C HIS A 734 1.32 0.22 -15.99
N GLN A 735 0.27 -0.09 -15.23
CA GLN A 735 0.24 -1.24 -14.33
C GLN A 735 0.38 -2.56 -15.11
N LEU A 736 -0.22 -2.67 -16.29
CA LEU A 736 -0.15 -3.85 -17.14
C LEU A 736 1.31 -4.19 -17.53
N SER A 737 2.18 -3.19 -17.66
CA SER A 737 3.60 -3.40 -17.98
C SER A 737 4.32 -4.26 -16.93
N TYR A 738 3.93 -4.17 -15.65
CA TYR A 738 4.53 -4.95 -14.56
C TYR A 738 4.15 -6.44 -14.56
N ILE A 739 3.17 -6.84 -15.36
CA ILE A 739 2.78 -8.26 -15.53
C ILE A 739 3.01 -8.76 -16.95
N THR A 740 3.51 -7.89 -17.84
CA THR A 740 3.71 -8.20 -19.26
C THR A 740 5.11 -8.75 -19.53
N HIS A 741 6.14 -8.16 -18.95
CA HIS A 741 7.56 -8.49 -19.14
C HIS A 741 8.24 -8.76 -17.80
N SER A 742 7.47 -9.18 -16.80
CA SER A 742 7.99 -9.44 -15.47
C SER A 742 8.74 -10.76 -15.41
N ASN A 743 9.81 -10.76 -14.63
CA ASN A 743 10.50 -11.97 -14.26
C ASN A 743 9.72 -12.76 -13.21
N SER A 744 10.17 -13.97 -12.89
CA SER A 744 9.60 -14.75 -11.79
C SER A 744 9.72 -13.96 -10.47
N GLY A 745 8.60 -13.84 -9.73
CA GLY A 745 8.53 -13.09 -8.49
C GLY A 745 8.32 -11.58 -8.65
N GLU A 746 8.00 -11.09 -9.84
CA GLU A 746 7.66 -9.70 -10.11
C GLU A 746 6.20 -9.60 -10.56
N GLY A 747 5.49 -8.54 -10.16
CA GLY A 747 4.08 -8.38 -10.53
C GLY A 747 3.37 -7.23 -9.82
N LEU A 748 2.06 -7.37 -9.66
CA LEU A 748 1.19 -6.44 -8.95
C LEU A 748 0.59 -7.09 -7.70
N LEU A 749 0.64 -6.38 -6.60
CA LEU A 749 -0.05 -6.71 -5.36
C LEU A 749 -1.26 -5.80 -5.20
N PHE A 750 -2.43 -6.40 -5.02
CA PHE A 750 -3.66 -5.71 -4.65
C PHE A 750 -3.93 -5.93 -3.17
N TYR A 751 -4.22 -4.87 -2.44
CA TYR A 751 -4.58 -4.89 -1.04
C TYR A 751 -5.73 -3.90 -0.81
N GLY A 752 -6.96 -4.37 -0.81
CA GLY A 752 -8.15 -3.51 -0.88
C GLY A 752 -8.08 -2.61 -2.12
N ASN A 753 -8.14 -1.31 -1.90
CA ASN A 753 -8.08 -0.32 -3.00
C ASN A 753 -6.64 0.07 -3.40
N VAL A 754 -5.64 -0.62 -2.87
CA VAL A 754 -4.23 -0.29 -3.10
C VAL A 754 -3.64 -1.29 -4.08
N THR A 755 -3.06 -0.80 -5.18
CA THR A 755 -2.32 -1.61 -6.14
C THR A 755 -0.85 -1.19 -6.13
N ILE A 756 0.05 -2.12 -5.85
CA ILE A 756 1.49 -1.86 -5.74
C ILE A 756 2.25 -2.79 -6.68
N PRO A 757 3.06 -2.28 -7.59
CA PRO A 757 4.01 -3.10 -8.30
C PRO A 757 5.09 -3.59 -7.33
N PHE A 758 5.36 -4.89 -7.34
CA PHE A 758 6.29 -5.49 -6.40
C PHE A 758 7.35 -6.36 -7.08
N VAL A 759 8.48 -6.49 -6.38
CA VAL A 759 9.59 -7.37 -6.72
C VAL A 759 9.93 -8.21 -5.50
N ASP A 760 9.88 -9.53 -5.65
CA ASP A 760 10.26 -10.47 -4.63
C ASP A 760 11.43 -11.35 -5.12
N ARG A 761 12.62 -10.81 -5.04
CA ARG A 761 13.85 -11.55 -5.31
C ARG A 761 14.34 -12.21 -4.04
N PHE A 762 13.75 -13.35 -3.73
CA PHE A 762 14.10 -14.09 -2.53
C PHE A 762 15.54 -14.62 -2.62
N PRO A 763 16.38 -14.39 -1.61
CA PRO A 763 17.77 -14.86 -1.64
C PRO A 763 17.83 -16.40 -1.60
N ARG A 764 18.82 -16.98 -2.26
CA ARG A 764 19.09 -18.42 -2.17
C ARG A 764 19.59 -18.78 -0.77
N GLY A 765 19.13 -19.89 -0.23
CA GLY A 765 19.41 -20.39 1.10
C GLY A 765 18.50 -21.57 1.45
N GLU A 766 18.58 -22.10 2.65
CA GLU A 766 17.77 -23.23 3.11
C GLU A 766 16.26 -22.96 2.93
N ILE A 767 15.82 -21.72 3.23
CA ILE A 767 14.42 -21.32 3.03
C ILE A 767 14.05 -21.32 1.55
N TYR A 768 14.91 -20.82 0.67
CA TYR A 768 14.64 -20.82 -0.77
C TYR A 768 14.43 -22.24 -1.30
N ASP A 769 15.27 -23.18 -0.87
CA ASP A 769 15.21 -24.59 -1.28
C ASP A 769 13.90 -25.26 -0.81
N LEU A 770 13.38 -24.88 0.35
CA LEU A 770 12.06 -25.32 0.83
C LEU A 770 10.89 -24.77 0.01
N LEU A 771 11.03 -23.57 -0.56
CA LEU A 771 9.97 -22.87 -1.28
C LEU A 771 9.97 -23.18 -2.78
N THR A 772 11.13 -23.52 -3.37
CA THR A 772 11.25 -23.72 -4.81
C THR A 772 10.47 -24.95 -5.31
N THR A 773 9.96 -24.85 -6.52
CA THR A 773 9.34 -25.99 -7.25
C THR A 773 10.11 -26.30 -8.53
N ARG A 774 11.28 -25.66 -8.75
CA ARG A 774 12.08 -25.86 -9.94
C ARG A 774 12.84 -27.18 -9.85
N PRO A 775 12.70 -28.08 -10.83
CA PRO A 775 13.39 -29.37 -10.82
C PRO A 775 14.93 -29.26 -10.79
N GLU A 776 15.45 -28.15 -11.30
CA GLU A 776 16.90 -27.85 -11.32
C GLU A 776 17.46 -27.58 -9.93
N ASP A 777 16.67 -26.91 -9.09
CA ASP A 777 17.03 -26.57 -7.71
C ASP A 777 16.75 -27.76 -6.76
N MET A 778 15.78 -28.64 -7.06
CA MET A 778 15.42 -29.84 -6.26
C MET A 778 16.45 -31.01 -6.40
N LYS A 779 17.24 -31.05 -7.47
CA LYS A 779 18.24 -32.12 -7.70
C LYS A 779 19.41 -32.13 -6.73
N ASN A 780 19.59 -31.08 -5.93
CA ASN A 780 20.63 -31.03 -4.93
C ASN A 780 20.32 -31.77 -3.62
N GLU A 781 19.04 -32.05 -3.33
CA GLU A 781 18.63 -32.80 -2.12
C GLU A 781 18.89 -34.31 -2.25
N THR A 782 18.72 -34.87 -3.44
CA THR A 782 18.93 -36.32 -3.69
C THR A 782 20.37 -36.76 -3.73
N LYS A 783 21.33 -35.86 -3.55
CA LYS A 783 22.75 -36.18 -3.46
C LYS A 783 23.31 -36.22 -2.03
N ASN A 784 22.51 -35.82 -1.04
CA ASN A 784 22.88 -35.78 0.38
C ASN A 784 22.07 -36.74 1.27
N GLU A 785 21.20 -37.57 0.69
CA GLU A 785 20.67 -38.81 1.27
C GLU A 785 21.47 -40.00 0.65
#